data_2cc2553704ff82f51434473d433a3f51
#
_entry.id   2cc2553704ff82f51434473d433a3f51
#
_cell.length_a   1.000
_cell.length_b   1.000
_cell.length_c   1.000
_cell.angle_alpha   90.00
_cell.angle_beta   90.00
_cell.angle_gamma   90.00
#
_symmetry.space_group_name_H-M   'P 1'
#
loop_
_entity.id
_entity.type
_entity.pdbx_description
1 polymer ?
#
loop_
_entity_poly.entity_id
_entity_poly.type
_entity_poly.pdbx_seq_one_letter_code
_entity_poly.pdbx_strand_id
1 'polypeptide(L)'
;AYVSPEIKALEKRTNVVAQVSPDRFLHQLFKDIRKVDEPLKLMGEMQAVTSSIQDVGLNFPSYPQDIEDGLNALFTDDEFRAFYEANNRRMTINNGSEATNEEIPARCAISLWQNIEAEADAALASEKSSATLRFGHDTALYRLLSLLFDVTLPPAGAREEESSVVLGDEVDKMDRVVPMAANLQMIFYKNPQDSVLVKFMLNERDIKLSPVGQVIYGTRYYSWNSWKQEMHERIHNLEHIRQLNAINTMVGTAQANTQTAGMFGKGSEEHGQTLPAVLVPNGQNFWTPQTQDTEQKCIAPYYYKDTQLQGFRCSHWLVGGCTQDYGSFTVAALGGKLRLQPEQRATPFSHADEVSHPHYYAVNLKDEHLKAEMTALSHTSILRVTPDKDELVHLVINPNSDEGQGYIEIDTINHVVYGYNPVHRIYQGWGKPAGFSGHFVLAYDPKDLVDYGVFEGENKILRGLKMQGKPRIGAWLTFRGKAGKAMEWMSGTSFTSRENALANLNGENYMYGGLDFNSMMEYAAGLWCDRLHTIDVESRDTAKVNQFYGALYRASFLPHEMSDVDGDYPEFSTGVLKMGGATLSSKGYAVPAYANFKKYGDFSMWDIYRAELPLYSLITPKMSGEMMQSLVQMYKEGGWMPIFPCWNSYTAAMIGDHASAALADAYVKGIRNFDAEKAYEGMRMNAFSTPYVYKDYQDGKGRRAIKSYIDNGYIPLEDMVEEAFHTNEQTSRTLEYAYDDYAVAQMAKALLASCKDEAQTKKYQEDYDELMRRSENWRNVINPITGWADGRHEDGKWEGNEDLVHRKSYITEGATCHYTWYVPQNPEGLFEVIRNSKPMDKSEKLIDKEEKRRLKEGEKIERNEKVISRLDKMFDNGWYWHGNEPCHQVAYLYDVAGAPEKTQERVHHILQTEYNDTPGGLSGNDDAGQMSAWYVFSAIGFYPVCPGTPYYYIGTPSFDKVTLNLENGKKFVLTADGVSKDAFYIQKMSLNNKPLDGYKLSHTDILNGGKLNFQMKK
;
A
#
# COMPACT_ATOMS: atom_id res chain seq x y z
N ALA A 1 23.48 -29.34 13.42
CA ALA A 1 22.29 -28.49 13.33
C ALA A 1 22.24 -27.86 11.93
N TYR A 2 21.09 -27.94 11.26
CA TYR A 2 20.90 -27.31 9.94
C TYR A 2 20.82 -25.79 10.14
N VAL A 3 21.78 -25.06 9.57
CA VAL A 3 21.72 -23.60 9.53
C VAL A 3 21.07 -23.20 8.21
N SER A 4 19.96 -22.47 8.27
CA SER A 4 19.20 -22.07 7.07
C SER A 4 20.07 -21.23 6.12
N PRO A 5 19.80 -21.25 4.81
CA PRO A 5 20.46 -20.37 3.85
C PRO A 5 20.33 -18.89 4.21
N GLU A 6 19.19 -18.48 4.76
CA GLU A 6 18.92 -17.10 5.18
C GLU A 6 19.83 -16.67 6.33
N ILE A 7 19.99 -17.50 7.37
CA ILE A 7 20.94 -17.23 8.47
C ILE A 7 22.38 -17.12 7.94
N LYS A 8 22.78 -18.01 7.03
CA LYS A 8 24.13 -17.93 6.42
C LYS A 8 24.34 -16.64 5.64
N ALA A 9 23.29 -16.16 4.95
CA ALA A 9 23.33 -14.90 4.23
C ALA A 9 23.40 -13.71 5.21
N LEU A 10 22.61 -13.76 6.29
CA LEU A 10 22.64 -12.74 7.35
C LEU A 10 24.01 -12.66 8.00
N GLU A 11 24.56 -13.80 8.45
CA GLU A 11 25.90 -13.88 9.03
C GLU A 11 26.99 -13.31 8.11
N LYS A 12 26.88 -13.55 6.80
CA LYS A 12 27.84 -13.05 5.81
C LYS A 12 27.75 -11.54 5.60
N ARG A 13 26.57 -10.93 5.69
CA ARG A 13 26.37 -9.48 5.55
C ARG A 13 26.58 -8.71 6.86
N THR A 14 26.56 -9.39 8.00
CA THR A 14 26.77 -8.79 9.31
C THR A 14 28.23 -8.36 9.46
N ASN A 15 28.48 -7.05 9.47
CA ASN A 15 29.81 -6.47 9.58
C ASN A 15 29.92 -5.67 10.90
N VAL A 16 30.06 -6.39 12.01
CA VAL A 16 30.30 -5.78 13.33
C VAL A 16 31.77 -5.89 13.70
N VAL A 17 32.38 -4.75 13.88
CA VAL A 17 33.83 -4.63 14.19
C VAL A 17 34.00 -3.98 15.54
N ALA A 18 34.94 -4.52 16.37
CA ALA A 18 35.24 -3.93 17.66
C ALA A 18 35.79 -2.50 17.52
N GLN A 19 35.25 -1.59 18.30
CA GLN A 19 35.64 -0.16 18.27
C GLN A 19 36.87 0.06 19.16
N VAL A 20 38.03 -0.43 18.67
CA VAL A 20 39.31 -0.36 19.39
C VAL A 20 40.48 -0.22 18.44
N SER A 21 41.50 0.58 18.82
CA SER A 21 42.75 0.64 18.05
C SER A 21 43.64 -0.55 18.36
N PRO A 22 44.14 -1.28 17.35
CA PRO A 22 45.05 -2.39 17.55
C PRO A 22 46.51 -1.98 17.87
N ASP A 23 46.81 -0.67 17.77
CA ASP A 23 48.20 -0.19 17.80
C ASP A 23 48.94 -0.57 19.08
N ARG A 24 48.32 -0.34 20.26
CA ARG A 24 48.92 -0.72 21.56
C ARG A 24 49.24 -2.20 21.64
N PHE A 25 48.27 -3.04 21.27
CA PHE A 25 48.41 -4.49 21.25
C PHE A 25 49.54 -4.94 20.31
N LEU A 26 49.53 -4.41 19.08
CA LEU A 26 50.55 -4.79 18.07
C LEU A 26 51.96 -4.39 18.45
N HIS A 27 52.15 -3.24 19.11
CA HIS A 27 53.47 -2.79 19.56
C HIS A 27 54.08 -3.70 20.63
N GLN A 28 53.28 -4.50 21.30
CA GLN A 28 53.81 -5.52 22.24
C GLN A 28 54.40 -6.74 21.51
N LEU A 29 53.86 -7.05 20.31
CA LEU A 29 54.24 -8.26 19.56
C LEU A 29 55.21 -7.95 18.42
N PHE A 30 55.18 -6.78 17.82
CA PHE A 30 55.89 -6.43 16.58
C PHE A 30 56.71 -5.16 16.71
N LYS A 31 57.91 -5.18 16.14
CA LYS A 31 58.78 -3.98 16.05
C LYS A 31 58.32 -3.01 14.99
N ASP A 32 57.64 -3.49 13.94
CA ASP A 32 57.13 -2.69 12.85
C ASP A 32 55.69 -3.13 12.52
N ILE A 33 54.72 -2.44 13.08
CA ILE A 33 53.29 -2.74 12.96
C ILE A 33 52.74 -2.50 11.56
N ARG A 34 53.41 -1.69 10.72
CA ARG A 34 53.02 -1.40 9.33
C ARG A 34 53.09 -2.65 8.42
N LYS A 35 53.74 -3.74 8.90
CA LYS A 35 53.86 -5.00 8.19
C LYS A 35 52.79 -6.01 8.53
N VAL A 36 51.82 -5.64 9.34
CA VAL A 36 50.66 -6.48 9.69
C VAL A 36 49.51 -6.14 8.76
N ASP A 37 49.11 -7.09 7.92
CA ASP A 37 48.10 -6.84 6.85
C ASP A 37 46.68 -6.61 7.39
N GLU A 38 46.24 -7.31 8.42
CA GLU A 38 44.90 -7.21 9.02
C GLU A 38 44.99 -7.01 10.54
N PRO A 39 45.38 -5.80 11.01
CA PRO A 39 45.74 -5.57 12.41
C PRO A 39 44.67 -5.93 13.43
N LEU A 40 43.46 -5.43 13.19
CA LEU A 40 42.32 -5.63 14.10
C LEU A 40 41.85 -7.10 14.10
N LYS A 41 41.92 -7.76 12.95
CA LYS A 41 41.59 -9.19 12.83
C LYS A 41 42.57 -10.07 13.62
N LEU A 42 43.88 -9.79 13.49
CA LEU A 42 44.89 -10.47 14.29
C LEU A 42 44.66 -10.27 15.78
N MET A 43 44.38 -9.06 16.21
CA MET A 43 44.04 -8.75 17.60
C MET A 43 42.80 -9.54 18.07
N GLY A 44 41.74 -9.62 17.25
CA GLY A 44 40.51 -10.38 17.55
C GLY A 44 40.75 -11.90 17.64
N GLU A 45 41.57 -12.46 16.73
CA GLU A 45 41.95 -13.88 16.78
C GLU A 45 42.74 -14.19 18.04
N MET A 46 43.67 -13.33 18.43
CA MET A 46 44.45 -13.48 19.69
C MET A 46 43.55 -13.30 20.93
N GLN A 47 42.57 -12.39 20.90
CA GLN A 47 41.59 -12.23 21.97
C GLN A 47 40.75 -13.51 22.14
N ALA A 48 40.29 -14.11 21.03
CA ALA A 48 39.55 -15.37 21.07
C ALA A 48 40.37 -16.52 21.68
N VAL A 49 41.64 -16.63 21.31
CA VAL A 49 42.56 -17.59 21.92
C VAL A 49 42.69 -17.33 23.43
N THR A 50 42.92 -16.07 23.82
CA THR A 50 43.07 -15.69 25.24
C THR A 50 41.82 -16.03 26.04
N SER A 51 40.63 -15.74 25.52
CA SER A 51 39.36 -16.03 26.18
C SER A 51 39.04 -17.53 26.30
N SER A 52 39.67 -18.39 25.48
CA SER A 52 39.47 -19.83 25.50
C SER A 52 40.54 -20.59 26.29
N ILE A 53 41.57 -19.90 26.80
CA ILE A 53 42.75 -20.57 27.39
C ILE A 53 42.41 -21.28 28.69
N GLN A 54 41.45 -20.80 29.48
CA GLN A 54 40.97 -21.44 30.69
C GLN A 54 40.43 -22.85 30.44
N ASP A 55 39.71 -23.04 29.31
CA ASP A 55 39.18 -24.36 28.94
C ASP A 55 40.32 -25.34 28.61
N VAL A 56 41.38 -24.84 28.03
CA VAL A 56 42.58 -25.64 27.76
C VAL A 56 43.26 -26.02 29.06
N GLY A 57 43.42 -25.09 29.99
CA GLY A 57 44.03 -25.33 31.30
C GLY A 57 43.24 -26.36 32.14
N LEU A 58 41.91 -26.33 32.11
CA LEU A 58 41.05 -27.30 32.80
C LEU A 58 41.19 -28.74 32.24
N ASN A 59 41.40 -28.87 30.94
CA ASN A 59 41.52 -30.17 30.26
C ASN A 59 42.95 -30.72 30.22
N PHE A 60 43.94 -29.86 30.42
CA PHE A 60 45.37 -30.17 30.39
C PHE A 60 46.08 -29.64 31.64
N PRO A 61 45.99 -30.34 32.80
CA PRO A 61 46.53 -29.85 34.06
C PRO A 61 48.08 -29.57 34.09
N SER A 62 48.81 -30.04 33.10
CA SER A 62 50.21 -29.70 32.89
C SER A 62 50.48 -28.42 32.12
N TYR A 63 49.43 -27.66 31.76
CA TYR A 63 49.54 -26.43 31.00
C TYR A 63 50.17 -25.32 31.88
N PRO A 64 51.20 -24.60 31.43
CA PRO A 64 51.85 -23.59 32.24
C PRO A 64 50.98 -22.36 32.47
N GLN A 65 50.78 -21.96 33.73
CA GLN A 65 49.98 -20.76 34.09
C GLN A 65 50.59 -19.47 33.49
N ASP A 66 51.87 -19.43 33.33
CA ASP A 66 52.63 -18.30 32.77
C ASP A 66 52.19 -17.98 31.30
N ILE A 67 51.63 -18.94 30.54
CA ILE A 67 51.10 -18.71 29.20
C ILE A 67 49.75 -17.99 29.29
N GLU A 68 48.87 -18.42 30.21
CA GLU A 68 47.58 -17.76 30.47
C GLU A 68 47.81 -16.34 30.95
N ASP A 69 48.70 -16.15 31.95
CA ASP A 69 49.01 -14.82 32.47
C ASP A 69 49.64 -13.91 31.40
N GLY A 70 50.50 -14.47 30.55
CA GLY A 70 51.17 -13.77 29.44
C GLY A 70 50.18 -13.34 28.36
N LEU A 71 49.18 -14.17 27.99
CA LEU A 71 48.17 -13.87 27.00
C LEU A 71 47.17 -12.85 27.55
N ASN A 72 46.73 -12.97 28.80
CA ASN A 72 45.88 -12.01 29.47
C ASN A 72 46.51 -10.61 29.56
N ALA A 73 47.84 -10.56 29.82
CA ALA A 73 48.58 -9.31 29.92
C ALA A 73 48.68 -8.54 28.56
N LEU A 74 48.37 -9.19 27.42
CA LEU A 74 48.40 -8.55 26.12
C LEU A 74 47.23 -7.54 25.95
N PHE A 75 46.14 -7.70 26.70
CA PHE A 75 44.93 -6.93 26.55
C PHE A 75 44.64 -6.08 27.78
N THR A 76 44.00 -4.95 27.59
CA THR A 76 43.40 -4.14 28.65
C THR A 76 41.94 -4.56 28.81
N ASP A 77 41.32 -4.22 29.96
CA ASP A 77 39.89 -4.44 30.22
C ASP A 77 39.02 -3.73 29.17
N ASP A 78 39.41 -2.54 28.72
CA ASP A 78 38.67 -1.81 27.70
C ASP A 78 38.75 -2.50 26.33
N GLU A 79 39.87 -3.11 25.96
CA GLU A 79 40.01 -3.87 24.74
C GLU A 79 39.20 -5.18 24.79
N PHE A 80 39.22 -5.90 25.92
CA PHE A 80 38.34 -7.03 26.11
C PHE A 80 36.88 -6.65 26.00
N ARG A 81 36.51 -5.54 26.62
CA ARG A 81 35.11 -5.00 26.55
C ARG A 81 34.69 -4.68 25.12
N ALA A 82 35.55 -4.03 24.35
CA ALA A 82 35.25 -3.69 22.96
C ALA A 82 34.97 -4.92 22.07
N PHE A 83 35.73 -5.98 22.25
CA PHE A 83 35.50 -7.25 21.54
C PHE A 83 34.27 -7.98 22.07
N TYR A 84 34.00 -7.95 23.36
CA TYR A 84 32.80 -8.49 23.97
C TYR A 84 31.54 -7.80 23.45
N GLU A 85 31.52 -6.47 23.42
CA GLU A 85 30.41 -5.67 22.89
C GLU A 85 30.17 -5.97 21.41
N ALA A 86 31.20 -6.01 20.59
CA ALA A 86 31.11 -6.36 19.18
C ALA A 86 30.57 -7.79 18.98
N ASN A 87 30.98 -8.74 19.79
CA ASN A 87 30.48 -10.12 19.72
C ASN A 87 29.01 -10.20 20.13
N ASN A 88 28.64 -9.52 21.21
CA ASN A 88 27.25 -9.45 21.66
C ASN A 88 26.34 -8.82 20.59
N ARG A 89 26.76 -7.71 20.01
CA ARG A 89 26.05 -7.04 18.92
C ARG A 89 25.85 -7.99 17.72
N ARG A 90 26.92 -8.68 17.31
CA ARG A 90 26.85 -9.66 16.21
C ARG A 90 25.90 -10.81 16.54
N MET A 91 25.92 -11.30 17.77
CA MET A 91 25.02 -12.39 18.18
C MET A 91 23.57 -11.96 18.23
N THR A 92 23.30 -10.73 18.68
CA THR A 92 21.93 -10.16 18.67
C THR A 92 21.42 -10.02 17.24
N ILE A 93 22.23 -9.49 16.32
CA ILE A 93 21.82 -9.37 14.90
C ILE A 93 21.55 -10.75 14.28
N ASN A 94 22.38 -11.74 14.55
CA ASN A 94 22.29 -13.03 13.87
C ASN A 94 21.32 -14.02 14.54
N ASN A 95 20.94 -13.83 15.79
CA ASN A 95 20.14 -14.80 16.53
C ASN A 95 19.02 -14.18 17.40
N GLY A 96 19.05 -12.88 17.63
CA GLY A 96 18.09 -12.14 18.42
C GLY A 96 17.03 -11.42 17.59
N SER A 97 16.18 -10.63 18.25
CA SER A 97 15.23 -9.74 17.60
C SER A 97 15.88 -8.37 17.38
N GLU A 98 15.99 -7.95 16.14
CA GLU A 98 16.52 -6.66 15.76
C GLU A 98 15.98 -6.24 14.37
N ALA A 99 15.58 -4.98 14.20
CA ALA A 99 15.00 -4.47 12.96
C ALA A 99 15.89 -4.73 11.72
N THR A 100 17.22 -4.68 11.89
CA THR A 100 18.18 -4.87 10.79
C THR A 100 18.30 -6.32 10.30
N ASN A 101 17.74 -7.29 11.01
CA ASN A 101 17.82 -8.71 10.65
C ASN A 101 16.54 -9.27 10.03
N GLU A 102 15.53 -8.43 9.79
CA GLU A 102 14.29 -8.79 9.10
C GLU A 102 13.56 -9.98 9.75
N GLU A 103 13.62 -10.10 11.06
CA GLU A 103 13.03 -11.21 11.82
C GLU A 103 13.51 -12.62 11.38
N ILE A 104 14.61 -12.72 10.63
CA ILE A 104 15.15 -13.99 10.14
C ILE A 104 15.38 -15.00 11.28
N PRO A 105 15.96 -14.61 12.45
CA PRO A 105 16.16 -15.54 13.56
C PRO A 105 14.85 -16.12 14.10
N ALA A 106 13.84 -15.29 14.31
CA ALA A 106 12.51 -15.71 14.77
C ALA A 106 11.85 -16.68 13.78
N ARG A 107 11.86 -16.35 12.49
CA ARG A 107 11.33 -17.26 11.45
C ARG A 107 12.04 -18.61 11.42
N CYS A 108 13.34 -18.64 11.65
CA CYS A 108 14.09 -19.89 11.71
C CYS A 108 13.74 -20.78 12.92
N ALA A 109 13.06 -20.23 13.94
CA ALA A 109 12.59 -20.96 15.09
C ALA A 109 11.17 -21.51 14.96
N ILE A 110 10.41 -21.15 13.92
CA ILE A 110 9.01 -21.54 13.74
C ILE A 110 8.84 -23.08 13.80
N SER A 111 9.61 -23.83 13.04
CA SER A 111 9.50 -25.30 13.04
C SER A 111 9.83 -25.92 14.38
N LEU A 112 10.76 -25.34 15.14
CA LEU A 112 11.05 -25.78 16.50
C LEU A 112 9.86 -25.52 17.43
N TRP A 113 9.26 -24.33 17.36
CA TRP A 113 8.08 -23.99 18.15
C TRP A 113 6.90 -24.90 17.83
N GLN A 114 6.56 -25.08 16.55
CA GLN A 114 5.47 -25.96 16.11
C GLN A 114 5.63 -27.39 16.64
N ASN A 115 6.87 -27.90 16.69
CA ASN A 115 7.13 -29.20 17.26
C ASN A 115 7.01 -29.19 18.80
N ILE A 116 7.40 -28.12 19.50
CA ILE A 116 7.19 -27.96 20.96
C ILE A 116 5.69 -27.92 21.28
N GLU A 117 4.93 -27.16 20.53
CA GLU A 117 3.48 -27.01 20.69
C GLU A 117 2.76 -28.36 20.49
N ALA A 118 3.07 -29.08 19.41
CA ALA A 118 2.48 -30.39 19.12
C ALA A 118 2.78 -31.42 20.23
N GLU A 119 3.98 -31.44 20.75
CA GLU A 119 4.35 -32.33 21.88
C GLU A 119 3.68 -31.91 23.19
N ALA A 120 3.55 -30.60 23.46
CA ALA A 120 2.82 -30.13 24.62
C ALA A 120 1.35 -30.52 24.58
N ASP A 121 0.68 -30.34 23.43
CA ASP A 121 -0.71 -30.73 23.24
C ASP A 121 -0.90 -32.27 23.38
N ALA A 122 0.03 -33.07 22.84
CA ALA A 122 -0.01 -34.52 22.98
C ALA A 122 0.17 -34.96 24.45
N ALA A 123 1.07 -34.28 25.18
CA ALA A 123 1.27 -34.54 26.60
C ALA A 123 0.05 -34.14 27.44
N LEU A 124 -0.57 -32.98 27.15
CA LEU A 124 -1.78 -32.50 27.82
C LEU A 124 -3.02 -33.37 27.55
N ALA A 125 -3.08 -34.04 26.40
CA ALA A 125 -4.12 -35.00 26.07
C ALA A 125 -3.92 -36.32 26.82
N SER A 126 -2.74 -36.58 27.38
CA SER A 126 -2.43 -37.78 28.17
C SER A 126 -2.89 -37.58 29.62
N GLU A 127 -3.34 -38.65 30.27
CA GLU A 127 -3.68 -38.63 31.71
C GLU A 127 -2.45 -38.70 32.63
N LYS A 128 -1.26 -38.79 32.06
CA LYS A 128 0.02 -38.95 32.81
C LYS A 128 0.80 -37.64 32.82
N SER A 129 1.32 -37.28 33.98
CA SER A 129 2.37 -36.25 34.07
C SER A 129 3.58 -36.68 33.25
N SER A 130 4.10 -35.82 32.42
CA SER A 130 5.26 -36.06 31.60
C SER A 130 6.20 -34.84 31.61
N ALA A 131 7.47 -35.10 31.29
CA ALA A 131 8.47 -34.05 31.08
C ALA A 131 9.21 -34.39 29.79
N THR A 132 9.30 -33.40 28.91
CA THR A 132 10.11 -33.44 27.69
C THR A 132 11.33 -32.57 27.89
N LEU A 133 12.51 -33.13 27.72
CA LEU A 133 13.79 -32.42 27.79
C LEU A 133 14.39 -32.32 26.39
N ARG A 134 14.71 -31.08 25.97
CA ARG A 134 15.39 -30.81 24.71
C ARG A 134 16.76 -30.20 24.99
N PHE A 135 17.75 -30.69 24.30
CA PHE A 135 19.10 -30.18 24.36
C PHE A 135 19.47 -29.54 23.03
N GLY A 136 19.97 -28.33 23.07
CA GLY A 136 20.34 -27.58 21.89
C GLY A 136 21.49 -26.61 22.16
N HIS A 137 21.84 -25.87 21.15
CA HIS A 137 22.84 -24.83 21.21
C HIS A 137 22.19 -23.49 21.69
N ASP A 138 22.99 -22.61 22.31
CA ASP A 138 22.61 -21.26 22.73
C ASP A 138 21.91 -20.45 21.59
N THR A 139 22.42 -20.55 20.38
CA THR A 139 21.85 -19.91 19.21
C THR A 139 20.42 -20.40 18.89
N ALA A 140 20.12 -21.67 19.10
CA ALA A 140 18.77 -22.21 18.91
C ALA A 140 17.80 -21.67 19.97
N LEU A 141 18.25 -21.58 21.22
CA LEU A 141 17.46 -21.01 22.30
C LEU A 141 17.22 -19.50 22.05
N TYR A 142 18.27 -18.76 21.65
CA TYR A 142 18.13 -17.33 21.40
C TYR A 142 17.13 -17.03 20.27
N ARG A 143 17.17 -17.80 19.16
CA ARG A 143 16.18 -17.69 18.07
C ARG A 143 14.77 -18.05 18.52
N LEU A 144 14.62 -19.05 19.38
CA LEU A 144 13.32 -19.38 19.95
C LEU A 144 12.78 -18.24 20.82
N LEU A 145 13.64 -17.61 21.61
CA LEU A 145 13.27 -16.46 22.41
C LEU A 145 12.86 -15.26 21.55
N SER A 146 13.52 -15.04 20.41
CA SER A 146 13.12 -14.01 19.44
C SER A 146 11.73 -14.28 18.84
N LEU A 147 11.34 -15.54 18.69
CA LEU A 147 10.00 -15.93 18.23
C LEU A 147 8.95 -15.73 19.32
N LEU A 148 9.33 -15.95 20.60
CA LEU A 148 8.42 -15.86 21.74
C LEU A 148 8.11 -14.43 22.21
N PHE A 149 8.39 -13.44 21.40
CA PHE A 149 8.21 -12.00 21.66
C PHE A 149 9.16 -11.43 22.75
N ASP A 150 9.02 -10.14 23.03
CA ASP A 150 9.83 -9.40 23.98
C ASP A 150 9.88 -10.08 25.35
N VAL A 151 10.93 -10.85 25.54
CA VAL A 151 11.16 -11.51 26.82
C VAL A 151 11.66 -10.47 27.80
N THR A 152 10.86 -10.17 28.79
CA THR A 152 11.23 -9.24 29.86
C THR A 152 11.90 -9.99 31.00
N LEU A 153 13.18 -9.76 31.20
CA LEU A 153 13.96 -10.33 32.30
C LEU A 153 14.06 -9.33 33.45
N PRO A 154 13.87 -9.76 34.71
CA PRO A 154 14.19 -8.91 35.85
C PRO A 154 15.71 -8.67 35.93
N PRO A 155 16.17 -7.46 36.34
CA PRO A 155 17.58 -7.20 36.52
C PRO A 155 18.23 -8.18 37.54
N ALA A 156 19.48 -8.50 37.31
CA ALA A 156 20.21 -9.38 38.23
C ALA A 156 20.26 -8.76 39.63
N GLY A 157 19.62 -9.45 40.61
CA GLY A 157 19.57 -9.02 42.00
C GLY A 157 18.35 -8.15 42.40
N ALA A 158 17.39 -7.85 41.51
CA ALA A 158 16.15 -7.17 41.87
C ALA A 158 15.20 -8.10 42.62
N ARG A 159 14.51 -7.56 43.64
CA ARG A 159 13.36 -8.22 44.25
C ARG A 159 12.23 -8.29 43.23
N GLU A 160 11.33 -9.30 43.33
CA GLU A 160 10.28 -9.67 42.35
C GLU A 160 9.37 -8.54 41.84
N GLU A 161 9.43 -7.34 42.42
CA GLU A 161 8.54 -6.21 42.11
C GLU A 161 9.18 -5.07 41.29
N GLU A 162 10.48 -5.11 40.99
CA GLU A 162 11.19 -4.00 40.33
C GLU A 162 11.86 -4.43 39.03
N SER A 163 11.47 -3.78 37.95
CA SER A 163 12.02 -3.62 36.61
C SER A 163 12.03 -4.82 35.66
N SER A 164 11.36 -4.59 34.57
CA SER A 164 11.39 -5.41 33.35
C SER A 164 12.52 -4.95 32.42
N VAL A 165 13.26 -5.89 31.85
CA VAL A 165 14.26 -5.64 30.82
C VAL A 165 13.78 -6.28 29.53
N VAL A 166 13.66 -5.49 28.46
CA VAL A 166 13.22 -5.93 27.13
C VAL A 166 14.43 -6.47 26.36
N LEU A 167 14.31 -7.64 25.72
CA LEU A 167 15.31 -8.13 24.79
C LEU A 167 15.39 -7.19 23.58
N GLY A 168 16.54 -6.59 23.35
CA GLY A 168 16.79 -5.72 22.21
C GLY A 168 17.39 -4.34 22.52
N ASP A 169 17.10 -3.77 23.69
CA ASP A 169 17.50 -2.38 24.01
C ASP A 169 18.91 -2.22 24.59
N GLU A 170 19.58 -3.28 24.99
CA GLU A 170 20.95 -3.20 25.56
C GLU A 170 21.84 -4.36 25.11
N VAL A 171 22.95 -4.04 24.49
CA VAL A 171 23.97 -4.97 23.98
C VAL A 171 24.61 -5.85 25.07
N ASP A 172 24.41 -5.52 26.31
CA ASP A 172 25.09 -6.15 27.47
C ASP A 172 24.45 -7.46 27.99
N LYS A 173 23.58 -8.12 27.26
CA LYS A 173 22.64 -9.09 27.86
C LYS A 173 22.78 -10.54 27.44
N MET A 174 23.68 -10.88 26.51
CA MET A 174 23.81 -12.26 26.06
C MET A 174 24.23 -13.22 27.18
N ASP A 175 25.11 -12.78 28.04
CA ASP A 175 25.56 -13.53 29.24
C ASP A 175 24.42 -13.75 30.25
N ARG A 176 23.35 -12.96 30.18
CA ARG A 176 22.16 -13.11 31.04
C ARG A 176 21.02 -13.86 30.36
N VAL A 177 20.89 -13.73 29.05
CA VAL A 177 19.81 -14.36 28.27
C VAL A 177 20.14 -15.81 27.97
N VAL A 178 21.33 -16.06 27.44
CA VAL A 178 21.77 -17.41 27.04
C VAL A 178 23.16 -17.74 27.63
N PRO A 179 23.32 -17.71 28.99
CA PRO A 179 24.55 -18.11 29.64
C PRO A 179 24.85 -19.61 29.40
N MET A 180 26.00 -20.06 29.80
CA MET A 180 26.29 -21.52 29.83
C MET A 180 25.19 -22.23 30.62
N ALA A 181 24.67 -23.33 30.07
CA ALA A 181 23.54 -24.11 30.60
C ALA A 181 22.21 -23.33 30.65
N ALA A 182 22.05 -22.31 29.79
CA ALA A 182 20.77 -21.62 29.66
C ALA A 182 19.63 -22.59 29.36
N ASN A 183 18.49 -22.33 29.97
CA ASN A 183 17.31 -23.18 29.79
C ASN A 183 16.04 -22.34 29.74
N LEU A 184 15.10 -22.74 28.87
CA LEU A 184 13.72 -22.28 28.85
C LEU A 184 12.83 -23.41 29.35
N GLN A 185 12.05 -23.12 30.37
CA GLN A 185 11.06 -24.04 30.92
C GLN A 185 9.65 -23.55 30.62
N MET A 186 8.80 -24.46 30.12
CA MET A 186 7.38 -24.28 29.97
C MET A 186 6.67 -25.23 30.93
N ILE A 187 5.98 -24.72 31.92
CA ILE A 187 5.32 -25.49 32.96
C ILE A 187 3.82 -25.37 32.78
N PHE A 188 3.17 -26.51 32.52
CA PHE A 188 1.74 -26.59 32.26
C PHE A 188 0.95 -27.03 33.50
N TYR A 189 -0.17 -26.39 33.71
CA TYR A 189 -1.10 -26.71 34.79
C TYR A 189 -2.49 -26.95 34.17
N LYS A 190 -3.00 -28.18 34.32
CA LYS A 190 -4.31 -28.57 33.82
C LYS A 190 -5.28 -28.77 34.99
N ASN A 191 -6.44 -28.13 34.95
CA ASN A 191 -7.48 -28.31 35.95
C ASN A 191 -8.47 -29.44 35.55
N PRO A 192 -9.31 -29.90 36.48
CA PRO A 192 -10.30 -30.94 36.17
C PRO A 192 -11.36 -30.58 35.12
N GLN A 193 -11.46 -29.28 34.75
CA GLN A 193 -12.36 -28.77 33.71
C GLN A 193 -11.63 -28.55 32.37
N ASP A 194 -10.49 -29.20 32.20
CA ASP A 194 -9.64 -29.15 31.00
C ASP A 194 -9.09 -27.74 30.63
N SER A 195 -9.18 -26.76 31.51
CA SER A 195 -8.49 -25.48 31.31
C SER A 195 -6.99 -25.64 31.58
N VAL A 196 -6.17 -25.15 30.65
CA VAL A 196 -4.73 -25.26 30.75
C VAL A 196 -4.09 -23.89 30.88
N LEU A 197 -3.23 -23.75 31.88
CA LEU A 197 -2.36 -22.61 32.07
C LEU A 197 -0.91 -22.99 31.73
N VAL A 198 -0.16 -22.06 31.20
CA VAL A 198 1.29 -22.19 31.00
C VAL A 198 2.04 -21.08 31.72
N LYS A 199 3.20 -21.41 32.27
CA LYS A 199 4.15 -20.49 32.87
C LYS A 199 5.50 -20.68 32.19
N PHE A 200 6.16 -19.57 31.86
CA PHE A 200 7.48 -19.60 31.25
C PHE A 200 8.55 -19.18 32.26
N MET A 201 9.67 -19.87 32.25
CA MET A 201 10.85 -19.53 33.06
C MET A 201 12.09 -19.60 32.16
N LEU A 202 12.95 -18.60 32.25
CA LEU A 202 14.24 -18.57 31.60
C LEU A 202 15.35 -18.60 32.68
N ASN A 203 16.26 -19.52 32.58
CA ASN A 203 17.34 -19.69 33.55
C ASN A 203 16.80 -19.78 35.00
N GLU A 204 15.72 -20.55 35.18
CA GLU A 204 15.00 -20.79 36.46
C GLU A 204 14.34 -19.55 37.08
N ARG A 205 14.21 -18.47 36.30
CA ARG A 205 13.48 -17.26 36.70
C ARG A 205 12.21 -17.09 35.91
N ASP A 206 11.15 -16.65 36.59
CA ASP A 206 9.90 -16.33 35.93
C ASP A 206 10.10 -15.18 34.93
N ILE A 207 9.67 -15.38 33.68
CA ILE A 207 9.69 -14.34 32.68
C ILE A 207 8.26 -13.88 32.36
N LYS A 208 8.12 -12.60 32.07
CA LYS A 208 6.90 -12.02 31.54
C LYS A 208 7.11 -11.84 30.04
N LEU A 209 6.27 -12.45 29.24
CA LEU A 209 6.26 -12.29 27.77
C LEU A 209 5.29 -11.15 27.47
N SER A 210 5.74 -10.10 26.80
CA SER A 210 4.95 -8.92 26.48
C SER A 210 4.78 -8.85 24.94
N PRO A 211 3.68 -8.34 24.44
CA PRO A 211 2.39 -7.93 25.03
C PRO A 211 1.30 -8.97 24.93
N VAL A 212 1.66 -10.23 24.81
CA VAL A 212 0.86 -11.30 24.26
C VAL A 212 0.25 -12.19 25.35
N GLY A 213 -1.00 -12.55 25.15
CA GLY A 213 -1.75 -13.44 26.01
C GLY A 213 -2.40 -12.73 27.21
N GLN A 214 -3.66 -13.04 27.45
CA GLN A 214 -4.28 -12.62 28.68
C GLN A 214 -3.54 -13.29 29.84
N VAL A 215 -2.59 -12.53 30.40
CA VAL A 215 -2.08 -12.84 31.75
C VAL A 215 -3.28 -12.84 32.69
N ILE A 216 -3.47 -13.91 33.43
CA ILE A 216 -4.45 -13.87 34.51
C ILE A 216 -4.01 -12.74 35.45
N TYR A 217 -4.85 -11.72 35.56
CA TYR A 217 -4.54 -10.45 36.22
C TYR A 217 -3.76 -10.66 37.52
N GLY A 218 -2.60 -10.02 37.62
CA GLY A 218 -1.70 -10.10 38.78
C GLY A 218 -0.85 -11.38 38.87
N THR A 219 -0.81 -12.22 37.83
CA THR A 219 0.01 -13.45 37.83
C THR A 219 0.94 -13.50 36.62
N ARG A 220 1.83 -14.53 36.54
CA ARG A 220 2.70 -14.82 35.39
C ARG A 220 2.24 -16.09 34.63
N TYR A 221 0.94 -16.40 34.71
CA TYR A 221 0.33 -17.53 34.02
C TYR A 221 -0.45 -17.05 32.81
N TYR A 222 -0.35 -17.76 31.72
CA TYR A 222 -1.05 -17.51 30.45
C TYR A 222 -2.06 -18.63 30.23
N SER A 223 -3.22 -18.33 29.63
CA SER A 223 -4.08 -19.35 29.05
C SER A 223 -3.37 -20.00 27.86
N TRP A 224 -3.20 -21.33 27.89
CA TRP A 224 -2.51 -22.03 26.80
C TRP A 224 -3.19 -21.85 25.46
N ASN A 225 -4.53 -21.88 25.42
CA ASN A 225 -5.26 -21.69 24.17
C ASN A 225 -5.12 -20.27 23.62
N SER A 226 -5.21 -19.24 24.45
CA SER A 226 -4.97 -17.85 24.03
C SER A 226 -3.53 -17.68 23.58
N TRP A 227 -2.57 -18.22 24.30
CA TRP A 227 -1.15 -18.17 23.92
C TRP A 227 -0.91 -18.82 22.55
N LYS A 228 -1.46 -20.00 22.29
CA LYS A 228 -1.33 -20.66 20.97
C LYS A 228 -1.93 -19.79 19.85
N GLN A 229 -3.10 -19.22 20.06
CA GLN A 229 -3.73 -18.39 19.07
C GLN A 229 -2.84 -17.21 18.68
N GLU A 230 -2.28 -16.53 19.66
CA GLU A 230 -1.40 -15.38 19.42
C GLU A 230 -0.05 -15.80 18.79
N MET A 231 0.49 -16.96 19.18
CA MET A 231 1.68 -17.51 18.51
C MET A 231 1.39 -17.88 17.06
N HIS A 232 0.19 -18.41 16.74
CA HIS A 232 -0.21 -18.67 15.37
C HIS A 232 -0.34 -17.38 14.56
N GLU A 233 -0.88 -16.32 15.15
CA GLU A 233 -0.94 -14.98 14.54
C GLU A 233 0.47 -14.40 14.30
N ARG A 234 1.37 -14.51 15.29
CA ARG A 234 2.77 -14.08 15.11
C ARG A 234 3.50 -14.87 14.03
N ILE A 235 3.37 -16.17 14.01
CA ILE A 235 3.99 -17.02 12.97
C ILE A 235 3.44 -16.63 11.60
N HIS A 236 2.14 -16.42 11.52
CA HIS A 236 1.48 -15.93 10.31
C HIS A 236 2.06 -14.59 9.84
N ASN A 237 2.18 -13.62 10.73
CA ASN A 237 2.78 -12.32 10.42
C ASN A 237 4.25 -12.46 10.00
N LEU A 238 5.02 -13.32 10.66
CA LEU A 238 6.43 -13.58 10.30
C LEU A 238 6.60 -14.25 8.92
N GLU A 239 5.67 -15.08 8.51
CA GLU A 239 5.65 -15.65 7.16
C GLU A 239 5.36 -14.56 6.11
N HIS A 240 4.47 -13.61 6.42
CA HIS A 240 4.12 -12.50 5.53
C HIS A 240 5.11 -11.35 5.54
N ILE A 241 5.84 -11.12 6.65
CA ILE A 241 6.85 -10.05 6.71
C ILE A 241 7.96 -10.24 5.67
N ARG A 242 8.25 -11.48 5.31
CA ARG A 242 9.18 -11.76 4.21
C ARG A 242 8.66 -11.25 2.87
N GLN A 243 7.38 -11.44 2.61
CA GLN A 243 6.73 -10.95 1.39
C GLN A 243 6.66 -9.43 1.41
N LEU A 244 6.33 -8.84 2.57
CA LEU A 244 6.30 -7.41 2.79
C LEU A 244 7.68 -6.77 2.52
N ASN A 245 8.74 -7.35 3.07
CA ASN A 245 10.11 -6.86 2.88
C ASN A 245 10.67 -7.10 1.47
N ALA A 246 10.05 -7.99 0.69
CA ALA A 246 10.42 -8.24 -0.69
C ALA A 246 9.70 -7.32 -1.69
N ILE A 247 8.76 -6.48 -1.22
CA ILE A 247 8.06 -5.52 -2.06
C ILE A 247 9.02 -4.42 -2.51
N ASN A 248 9.13 -4.24 -3.82
CA ASN A 248 9.85 -3.11 -4.41
C ASN A 248 8.94 -1.87 -4.47
N THR A 249 9.07 -0.98 -3.50
CA THR A 249 8.28 0.26 -3.42
C THR A 249 8.67 1.30 -4.46
N MET A 250 9.78 1.10 -5.18
CA MET A 250 10.27 2.01 -6.22
C MET A 250 9.61 1.84 -7.59
N VAL A 251 8.79 0.80 -7.78
CA VAL A 251 8.13 0.54 -9.07
C VAL A 251 7.22 1.72 -9.44
N GLY A 252 7.38 2.27 -10.63
CA GLY A 252 6.65 3.43 -11.14
C GLY A 252 7.27 4.80 -10.83
N THR A 253 8.41 4.85 -10.11
CA THR A 253 9.10 6.11 -9.76
C THR A 253 10.08 6.60 -10.84
N ALA A 254 10.30 5.82 -11.90
CA ALA A 254 11.13 6.19 -13.05
C ALA A 254 10.32 6.16 -14.34
N GLN A 255 10.91 6.69 -15.42
CA GLN A 255 10.35 6.58 -16.75
C GLN A 255 10.08 5.11 -17.11
N ALA A 256 8.92 4.85 -17.67
CA ALA A 256 8.48 3.52 -18.02
C ALA A 256 9.43 2.84 -19.04
N ASN A 257 9.72 1.57 -18.78
CA ASN A 257 10.56 0.73 -19.63
C ASN A 257 9.79 -0.45 -20.23
N THR A 258 8.47 -0.35 -20.25
CA THR A 258 7.53 -1.36 -20.73
C THR A 258 7.23 -1.20 -22.22
N GLN A 259 6.53 -2.18 -22.81
CA GLN A 259 6.40 -2.28 -24.27
C GLN A 259 5.57 -1.14 -24.88
N THR A 260 4.43 -0.76 -24.27
CA THR A 260 3.50 0.22 -24.88
C THR A 260 3.67 1.65 -24.37
N ALA A 261 4.42 1.87 -23.30
CA ALA A 261 4.56 3.16 -22.63
C ALA A 261 5.05 4.30 -23.53
N GLY A 262 6.04 4.05 -24.38
CA GLY A 262 6.61 5.08 -25.26
C GLY A 262 5.83 5.34 -26.54
N MET A 263 4.70 4.66 -26.79
CA MET A 263 3.97 4.75 -28.06
C MET A 263 2.92 5.87 -28.05
N PHE A 264 2.21 6.01 -26.97
CA PHE A 264 1.05 6.90 -26.84
C PHE A 264 1.17 7.90 -25.68
N GLY A 265 1.91 7.56 -24.61
CA GLY A 265 2.16 8.43 -23.46
C GLY A 265 2.99 9.67 -23.84
N LYS A 266 2.76 10.78 -23.12
CA LYS A 266 3.51 12.03 -23.25
C LYS A 266 3.69 12.70 -21.88
N GLY A 267 4.91 13.19 -21.62
CA GLY A 267 5.20 13.93 -20.39
C GLY A 267 5.03 13.04 -19.14
N SER A 268 4.11 13.39 -18.25
CA SER A 268 3.84 12.60 -17.03
C SER A 268 3.27 11.20 -17.29
N GLU A 269 2.59 11.00 -18.43
CA GLU A 269 2.05 9.69 -18.80
C GLU A 269 3.14 8.65 -19.13
N GLU A 270 4.39 9.08 -19.26
CA GLU A 270 5.55 8.19 -19.44
C GLU A 270 6.10 7.64 -18.11
N HIS A 271 5.48 7.96 -16.98
CA HIS A 271 5.89 7.53 -15.64
C HIS A 271 4.69 6.93 -14.90
N GLY A 272 4.95 5.99 -14.00
CA GLY A 272 3.93 5.46 -13.09
C GLY A 272 3.40 6.49 -12.11
N GLN A 273 4.11 7.60 -11.90
CA GLN A 273 3.78 8.65 -10.92
C GLN A 273 3.55 8.09 -9.52
N THR A 274 4.32 7.10 -9.13
CA THR A 274 4.29 6.49 -7.79
C THR A 274 5.38 7.09 -6.92
N LEU A 275 5.38 6.69 -5.66
CA LEU A 275 6.39 7.09 -4.69
C LEU A 275 6.70 5.94 -3.71
N PRO A 276 7.92 5.87 -3.14
CA PRO A 276 8.29 4.88 -2.15
C PRO A 276 7.69 5.27 -0.80
N ALA A 277 6.37 5.09 -0.65
CA ALA A 277 5.64 5.53 0.53
C ALA A 277 5.80 4.58 1.71
N VAL A 278 6.05 5.17 2.89
CA VAL A 278 5.82 4.54 4.19
C VAL A 278 4.45 4.98 4.67
N LEU A 279 3.54 4.02 4.80
CA LEU A 279 2.15 4.24 5.17
C LEU A 279 1.54 2.95 5.75
N VAL A 280 0.30 3.02 6.22
CA VAL A 280 -0.57 1.85 6.43
C VAL A 280 -1.63 1.78 5.33
N PRO A 281 -2.21 0.61 5.00
CA PRO A 281 -3.20 0.50 3.93
C PRO A 281 -4.34 1.51 4.08
N ASN A 282 -4.54 2.36 3.05
CA ASN A 282 -5.55 3.42 3.00
C ASN A 282 -5.46 4.45 4.16
N GLY A 283 -4.28 4.58 4.80
CA GLY A 283 -4.04 5.58 5.85
C GLY A 283 -4.05 7.01 5.33
N GLN A 284 -4.12 8.00 6.23
CA GLN A 284 -4.18 9.41 5.86
C GLN A 284 -2.87 9.90 5.23
N ASN A 285 -1.72 9.49 5.78
CA ASN A 285 -0.41 10.03 5.46
C ASN A 285 0.40 9.10 4.57
N PHE A 286 1.07 9.68 3.55
CA PHE A 286 2.06 9.02 2.71
C PHE A 286 3.43 9.64 2.98
N TRP A 287 4.24 9.01 3.82
CA TRP A 287 5.59 9.50 4.08
C TRP A 287 6.54 9.00 3.01
N THR A 288 7.29 9.92 2.40
CA THR A 288 8.21 9.60 1.32
C THR A 288 9.51 10.40 1.45
N PRO A 289 10.67 9.84 1.06
CA PRO A 289 11.84 10.68 0.80
C PRO A 289 11.48 11.73 -0.25
N GLN A 290 11.99 12.95 -0.09
CA GLN A 290 11.69 14.06 -0.99
C GLN A 290 12.90 14.39 -1.84
N THR A 291 12.71 14.36 -3.16
CA THR A 291 13.71 14.86 -4.14
C THR A 291 13.22 16.10 -4.89
N GLN A 292 11.93 16.40 -4.83
CA GLN A 292 11.27 17.57 -5.44
C GLN A 292 10.51 18.35 -4.36
N ASP A 293 10.72 19.66 -4.27
CA ASP A 293 10.21 20.52 -3.19
C ASP A 293 8.89 21.25 -3.48
N THR A 294 8.31 21.02 -4.64
CA THR A 294 7.07 21.67 -5.08
C THR A 294 5.84 20.78 -4.92
N GLU A 295 4.67 21.41 -4.73
CA GLU A 295 3.35 20.76 -4.84
C GLU A 295 2.71 20.95 -6.23
N GLN A 296 3.47 21.36 -7.25
CA GLN A 296 2.92 21.61 -8.59
C GLN A 296 2.39 20.34 -9.23
N LYS A 297 1.39 20.54 -10.11
CA LYS A 297 0.74 19.48 -10.88
C LYS A 297 1.71 18.62 -11.68
N CYS A 298 1.50 17.35 -11.67
CA CYS A 298 2.27 16.31 -12.40
C CYS A 298 3.73 16.17 -11.93
N ILE A 299 4.07 16.63 -10.75
CA ILE A 299 5.41 16.46 -10.18
C ILE A 299 5.30 15.61 -8.93
N ALA A 300 5.86 14.40 -9.01
CA ALA A 300 5.93 13.50 -7.86
C ALA A 300 6.94 14.05 -6.81
N PRO A 301 6.70 13.83 -5.51
CA PRO A 301 7.67 14.21 -4.48
C PRO A 301 9.03 13.53 -4.61
N TYR A 302 9.07 12.38 -5.26
CA TYR A 302 10.27 11.55 -5.44
C TYR A 302 10.37 11.03 -6.88
N TYR A 303 11.55 11.16 -7.48
CA TYR A 303 11.91 10.48 -8.73
C TYR A 303 13.17 9.65 -8.54
N TYR A 304 13.14 8.40 -8.97
CA TYR A 304 14.26 7.46 -8.84
C TYR A 304 15.57 7.94 -9.48
N LYS A 305 15.49 8.73 -10.57
CA LYS A 305 16.65 9.29 -11.25
C LYS A 305 17.36 10.39 -10.48
N ASP A 306 16.72 10.98 -9.46
CA ASP A 306 17.28 12.07 -8.68
C ASP A 306 18.35 11.54 -7.71
N THR A 307 19.36 12.35 -7.47
CA THR A 307 20.53 11.96 -6.65
C THR A 307 20.72 12.87 -5.43
N GLN A 308 19.74 13.75 -5.15
CA GLN A 308 19.76 14.69 -4.06
C GLN A 308 18.49 14.55 -3.22
N LEU A 309 18.67 14.29 -1.93
CA LEU A 309 17.57 14.21 -0.96
C LEU A 309 17.43 15.54 -0.22
N GLN A 310 16.21 16.08 -0.17
CA GLN A 310 15.90 17.37 0.47
C GLN A 310 15.27 17.22 1.86
N GLY A 311 14.79 16.01 2.21
CA GLY A 311 14.12 15.68 3.46
C GLY A 311 13.10 14.57 3.28
N PHE A 312 12.16 14.49 4.23
CA PHE A 312 11.04 13.55 4.25
C PHE A 312 9.74 14.34 4.21
N ARG A 313 8.89 14.03 3.23
CA ARG A 313 7.59 14.70 3.04
C ARG A 313 6.46 13.83 3.55
N CYS A 314 5.60 14.40 4.37
CA CYS A 314 4.25 13.92 4.56
C CYS A 314 3.40 14.42 3.39
N SER A 315 3.04 13.54 2.51
CA SER A 315 2.32 13.81 1.27
C SER A 315 0.87 13.34 1.37
N HIS A 316 -0.03 14.03 0.66
CA HIS A 316 -1.42 13.60 0.44
C HIS A 316 -1.71 13.58 -1.07
N TRP A 317 -0.68 13.38 -1.85
CA TRP A 317 -0.78 13.35 -3.30
C TRP A 317 -1.66 12.19 -3.76
N LEU A 318 -2.50 12.46 -4.76
CA LEU A 318 -3.25 11.41 -5.46
C LEU A 318 -2.24 10.60 -6.28
N VAL A 319 -1.65 9.61 -5.63
CA VAL A 319 -0.53 8.82 -6.15
C VAL A 319 -0.93 8.13 -7.45
N GLY A 320 -0.05 8.18 -8.41
CA GLY A 320 -0.28 7.58 -9.72
C GLY A 320 -0.86 8.53 -10.76
N GLY A 321 -1.41 9.67 -10.38
CA GLY A 321 -2.07 10.60 -11.30
C GLY A 321 -1.26 11.88 -11.58
N CYS A 322 -1.58 12.54 -12.70
CA CYS A 322 -1.07 13.88 -13.01
C CYS A 322 -1.84 14.95 -12.23
N THR A 323 -1.70 14.94 -10.91
CA THR A 323 -2.34 15.86 -9.97
C THR A 323 -1.31 16.69 -9.21
N GLN A 324 -1.73 17.52 -8.28
CA GLN A 324 -0.82 18.19 -7.34
C GLN A 324 -0.89 17.54 -5.96
N ASP A 325 0.20 17.61 -5.20
CA ASP A 325 0.21 17.33 -3.76
C ASP A 325 -0.52 18.45 -2.99
N TYR A 326 -0.95 18.20 -1.77
CA TYR A 326 -1.67 19.18 -1.00
C TYR A 326 -1.52 19.00 0.50
N GLY A 327 -1.60 20.09 1.23
CA GLY A 327 -1.56 20.07 2.69
C GLY A 327 -0.28 19.44 3.26
N SER A 328 0.74 19.28 2.45
CA SER A 328 1.97 18.58 2.79
C SER A 328 2.90 19.43 3.66
N PHE A 329 3.81 18.75 4.36
CA PHE A 329 4.94 19.39 5.03
C PHE A 329 6.19 18.52 4.91
N THR A 330 7.35 19.13 5.09
CA THR A 330 8.64 18.43 5.00
C THR A 330 9.43 18.58 6.28
N VAL A 331 10.07 17.49 6.69
CA VAL A 331 11.04 17.44 7.79
C VAL A 331 12.38 16.98 7.25
N ALA A 332 13.43 17.77 7.45
CA ALA A 332 14.79 17.41 7.04
C ALA A 332 15.73 17.37 8.24
N ALA A 333 16.56 16.34 8.31
CA ALA A 333 17.62 16.21 9.30
C ALA A 333 18.97 16.49 8.66
N LEU A 334 19.79 17.34 9.27
CA LEU A 334 21.08 17.77 8.77
C LEU A 334 22.15 17.66 9.86
N GLY A 335 23.34 17.25 9.49
CA GLY A 335 24.52 17.27 10.34
C GLY A 335 25.33 18.56 10.21
N GLY A 336 25.97 18.97 11.28
CA GLY A 336 27.00 20.02 11.28
C GLY A 336 26.48 21.42 11.00
N LYS A 337 26.22 21.79 9.74
CA LYS A 337 25.82 23.14 9.35
C LYS A 337 24.33 23.25 9.04
N LEU A 338 23.64 24.18 9.70
CA LEU A 338 22.27 24.50 9.41
C LEU A 338 22.07 25.11 8.01
N ARG A 339 21.23 24.51 7.17
CA ARG A 339 20.82 24.98 5.85
C ARG A 339 19.30 24.93 5.77
N LEU A 340 18.65 26.02 5.38
CA LEU A 340 17.21 26.18 5.56
C LEU A 340 16.41 25.86 4.30
N GLN A 341 16.93 26.25 3.14
CA GLN A 341 16.19 26.14 1.88
C GLN A 341 16.41 24.76 1.25
N PRO A 342 15.39 24.17 0.59
CA PRO A 342 15.46 22.84 0.00
C PRO A 342 16.68 22.65 -0.90
N GLU A 343 16.95 23.60 -1.80
CA GLU A 343 18.09 23.56 -2.72
C GLU A 343 19.45 23.65 -2.02
N GLN A 344 19.53 24.24 -0.83
CA GLN A 344 20.77 24.33 -0.05
C GLN A 344 21.02 23.14 0.84
N ARG A 345 19.93 22.51 1.33
CA ARG A 345 19.99 21.35 2.22
C ARG A 345 19.98 20.04 1.47
N ALA A 346 19.67 20.06 0.17
CA ALA A 346 19.75 18.88 -0.67
C ALA A 346 21.11 18.19 -0.50
N THR A 347 21.09 16.92 -0.10
CA THR A 347 22.29 16.15 0.17
C THR A 347 22.37 14.97 -0.78
N PRO A 348 23.57 14.64 -1.31
CA PRO A 348 23.73 13.46 -2.16
C PRO A 348 23.34 12.18 -1.43
N PHE A 349 22.62 11.29 -2.11
CA PHE A 349 22.34 9.95 -1.66
C PHE A 349 22.50 8.93 -2.78
N SER A 350 22.54 7.68 -2.43
CA SER A 350 22.62 6.55 -3.37
C SER A 350 21.56 5.53 -3.05
N HIS A 351 20.93 4.96 -4.07
CA HIS A 351 19.98 3.84 -3.91
C HIS A 351 20.60 2.61 -3.24
N ALA A 352 21.93 2.47 -3.23
CA ALA A 352 22.61 1.41 -2.46
C ALA A 352 22.64 1.69 -0.95
N ASP A 353 22.38 2.92 -0.54
CA ASP A 353 22.39 3.37 0.85
C ASP A 353 20.95 3.53 1.41
N GLU A 354 19.91 3.24 0.61
CA GLU A 354 18.52 3.29 1.04
C GLU A 354 17.90 1.90 1.17
N VAL A 355 17.00 1.77 2.12
CA VAL A 355 16.10 0.62 2.32
C VAL A 355 14.69 1.15 2.29
N SER A 356 13.83 0.56 1.47
CA SER A 356 12.44 1.00 1.36
C SER A 356 11.49 -0.19 1.35
N HIS A 357 10.62 -0.21 2.37
CA HIS A 357 9.54 -1.17 2.55
C HIS A 357 8.24 -0.42 2.83
N PRO A 358 7.07 -1.00 2.64
CA PRO A 358 5.79 -0.32 2.89
C PRO A 358 5.63 0.29 4.30
N HIS A 359 6.26 -0.29 5.31
CA HIS A 359 6.20 0.10 6.72
C HIS A 359 7.47 0.80 7.24
N TYR A 360 8.53 0.86 6.42
CA TYR A 360 9.84 1.34 6.86
C TYR A 360 10.67 1.89 5.72
N TYR A 361 11.27 3.06 5.94
CA TYR A 361 12.29 3.62 5.05
C TYR A 361 13.53 4.00 5.84
N ALA A 362 14.71 3.79 5.26
CA ALA A 362 15.97 4.24 5.82
C ALA A 362 16.94 4.68 4.74
N VAL A 363 17.78 5.66 5.06
CA VAL A 363 18.84 6.12 4.17
C VAL A 363 20.07 6.59 4.97
N ASN A 364 21.27 6.26 4.46
CA ASN A 364 22.52 6.77 5.01
C ASN A 364 22.91 8.04 4.26
N LEU A 365 22.81 9.19 4.92
CA LEU A 365 23.18 10.51 4.42
C LEU A 365 24.67 10.76 4.78
N LYS A 366 25.57 10.26 3.93
CA LYS A 366 27.02 10.21 4.23
C LYS A 366 27.62 11.59 4.44
N ASP A 367 27.21 12.59 3.65
CA ASP A 367 27.71 13.96 3.77
C ASP A 367 27.18 14.67 5.04
N GLU A 368 26.05 14.22 5.55
CA GLU A 368 25.47 14.69 6.81
C GLU A 368 25.94 13.89 8.02
N HIS A 369 26.63 12.77 7.82
CA HIS A 369 27.02 11.82 8.88
C HIS A 369 25.84 11.30 9.69
N LEU A 370 24.71 11.06 9.04
CA LEU A 370 23.46 10.64 9.66
C LEU A 370 22.89 9.40 8.96
N LYS A 371 22.34 8.50 9.75
CA LYS A 371 21.33 7.54 9.28
C LYS A 371 19.97 8.12 9.63
N ALA A 372 19.09 8.26 8.66
CA ALA A 372 17.70 8.65 8.85
C ALA A 372 16.76 7.46 8.58
N GLU A 373 15.77 7.29 9.44
CA GLU A 373 14.80 6.19 9.39
C GLU A 373 13.39 6.73 9.61
N MET A 374 12.39 6.18 8.91
CA MET A 374 11.00 6.61 8.97
C MET A 374 10.06 5.43 9.09
N THR A 375 9.07 5.53 9.97
CA THR A 375 7.91 4.63 10.05
C THR A 375 6.65 5.44 10.33
N ALA A 376 5.48 4.93 9.94
CA ALA A 376 4.22 5.66 10.06
C ALA A 376 3.01 4.74 10.27
N LEU A 377 2.00 5.27 10.96
CA LEU A 377 0.63 4.79 11.01
C LEU A 377 -0.29 5.73 10.18
N SER A 378 -1.61 5.68 10.40
CA SER A 378 -2.55 6.50 9.62
C SER A 378 -2.30 8.00 9.81
N HIS A 379 -2.18 8.45 11.06
CA HIS A 379 -2.06 9.87 11.42
C HIS A 379 -0.73 10.23 12.07
N THR A 380 0.04 9.23 12.51
CA THR A 380 1.30 9.46 13.23
C THR A 380 2.48 8.88 12.47
N SER A 381 3.64 9.43 12.75
CA SER A 381 4.91 8.93 12.23
C SER A 381 6.06 9.20 13.20
N ILE A 382 7.12 8.43 13.07
CA ILE A 382 8.37 8.69 13.79
C ILE A 382 9.51 8.80 12.77
N LEU A 383 10.23 9.92 12.83
CA LEU A 383 11.54 10.08 12.21
C LEU A 383 12.60 9.80 13.26
N ARG A 384 13.45 8.81 13.00
CA ARG A 384 14.61 8.47 13.82
C ARG A 384 15.90 8.82 13.07
N VAL A 385 16.80 9.52 13.76
CA VAL A 385 18.09 9.93 13.20
C VAL A 385 19.21 9.49 14.12
N THR A 386 20.21 8.82 13.56
CA THR A 386 21.38 8.35 14.31
C THR A 386 22.64 8.97 13.70
N PRO A 387 23.32 9.89 14.39
CA PRO A 387 24.59 10.44 13.92
C PRO A 387 25.72 9.42 14.06
N ASP A 388 26.66 9.42 13.12
CA ASP A 388 27.85 8.55 13.15
C ASP A 388 29.01 9.16 13.94
N LYS A 389 28.93 10.45 14.31
CA LYS A 389 29.89 11.18 15.12
C LYS A 389 29.19 12.19 16.04
N ASP A 390 29.90 12.66 17.08
CA ASP A 390 29.40 13.73 17.95
C ASP A 390 29.33 15.06 17.18
N GLU A 391 28.14 15.55 16.91
CA GLU A 391 27.93 16.81 16.20
C GLU A 391 26.56 17.44 16.49
N LEU A 392 26.35 18.64 15.96
CA LEU A 392 25.01 19.26 15.99
C LEU A 392 24.13 18.61 14.92
N VAL A 393 22.94 18.21 15.32
CA VAL A 393 21.88 17.73 14.44
C VAL A 393 20.80 18.79 14.34
N HIS A 394 20.48 19.21 13.12
CA HIS A 394 19.47 20.21 12.86
C HIS A 394 18.23 19.55 12.24
N LEU A 395 17.09 19.83 12.82
CA LEU A 395 15.79 19.47 12.24
C LEU A 395 15.21 20.73 11.60
N VAL A 396 14.90 20.68 10.31
CA VAL A 396 14.29 21.80 9.56
C VAL A 396 12.90 21.36 9.11
N ILE A 397 11.88 22.14 9.47
CA ILE A 397 10.47 21.85 9.23
C ILE A 397 9.87 22.95 8.36
N ASN A 398 9.25 22.58 7.24
CA ASN A 398 8.57 23.48 6.32
C ASN A 398 7.11 23.05 6.12
N PRO A 399 6.12 23.94 6.35
CA PRO A 399 4.83 23.78 5.70
C PRO A 399 5.02 24.10 4.21
N ASN A 400 4.73 23.16 3.32
CA ASN A 400 5.01 23.29 1.89
C ASN A 400 3.95 24.16 1.18
N SER A 401 3.70 25.36 1.69
CA SER A 401 2.70 26.27 1.13
C SER A 401 3.28 27.08 -0.02
N ASP A 402 3.14 26.63 -1.24
CA ASP A 402 3.57 27.30 -2.47
C ASP A 402 2.88 28.67 -2.64
N GLU A 403 1.64 28.81 -2.16
CA GLU A 403 0.86 30.04 -2.19
C GLU A 403 1.24 31.05 -1.09
N GLY A 404 2.20 30.74 -0.24
CA GLY A 404 2.66 31.64 0.82
C GLY A 404 1.62 31.89 1.91
N GLN A 405 0.69 30.96 2.15
CA GLN A 405 -0.38 31.07 3.15
C GLN A 405 -0.16 30.19 4.38
N GLY A 406 0.93 29.44 4.43
CA GLY A 406 1.27 28.53 5.51
C GLY A 406 1.53 29.21 6.84
N TYR A 407 1.58 28.38 7.87
CA TYR A 407 1.86 28.77 9.24
C TYR A 407 2.83 27.81 9.90
N ILE A 408 3.72 28.33 10.75
CA ILE A 408 4.61 27.54 11.60
C ILE A 408 4.77 28.20 12.96
N GLU A 409 4.79 27.42 14.06
CA GLU A 409 4.97 27.87 15.42
C GLU A 409 5.76 26.86 16.25
N ILE A 410 6.68 27.32 17.08
CA ILE A 410 7.40 26.51 18.06
C ILE A 410 6.79 26.81 19.44
N ASP A 411 6.14 25.81 20.01
CA ASP A 411 5.64 25.84 21.39
C ASP A 411 6.70 25.24 22.33
N THR A 412 7.43 26.11 22.99
CA THR A 412 8.52 25.72 23.90
C THR A 412 8.02 25.25 25.27
N ILE A 413 6.73 25.39 25.57
CA ILE A 413 6.12 24.93 26.82
C ILE A 413 5.71 23.47 26.69
N ASN A 414 5.04 23.15 25.60
CA ASN A 414 4.56 21.79 25.31
C ASN A 414 5.56 20.98 24.49
N HIS A 415 6.68 21.57 24.08
CA HIS A 415 7.74 20.94 23.28
C HIS A 415 7.23 20.35 21.96
N VAL A 416 6.43 21.14 21.23
CA VAL A 416 5.94 20.79 19.90
C VAL A 416 6.20 21.89 18.89
N VAL A 417 6.42 21.52 17.64
CA VAL A 417 6.31 22.42 16.49
C VAL A 417 4.96 22.16 15.85
N TYR A 418 4.19 23.22 15.67
CA TYR A 418 2.91 23.18 14.99
C TYR A 418 2.99 23.93 13.66
N GLY A 419 2.32 23.44 12.64
CA GLY A 419 2.16 24.13 11.38
C GLY A 419 0.92 23.69 10.62
N TYR A 420 0.61 24.44 9.55
CA TYR A 420 -0.39 24.04 8.58
C TYR A 420 -0.07 24.57 7.19
N ASN A 421 -0.58 23.83 6.19
CA ASN A 421 -0.53 24.16 4.77
C ASN A 421 -1.96 24.16 4.22
N PRO A 422 -2.51 25.34 3.78
CA PRO A 422 -3.85 25.42 3.20
C PRO A 422 -3.96 24.67 1.87
N VAL A 423 -5.08 23.97 1.69
CA VAL A 423 -5.33 23.18 0.49
C VAL A 423 -6.00 24.02 -0.60
N HIS A 424 -5.52 23.88 -1.85
CA HIS A 424 -6.05 24.53 -3.03
C HIS A 424 -6.51 23.50 -4.08
N ARG A 425 -7.54 23.84 -4.85
CA ARG A 425 -8.10 22.98 -5.91
C ARG A 425 -7.50 23.31 -7.27
N ILE A 426 -7.12 22.30 -8.06
CA ILE A 426 -6.49 22.54 -9.37
C ILE A 426 -7.46 22.59 -10.55
N TYR A 427 -8.47 21.74 -10.61
CA TYR A 427 -9.33 21.59 -11.80
C TYR A 427 -10.54 22.54 -11.83
N GLN A 428 -10.62 23.48 -10.88
CA GLN A 428 -11.70 24.47 -10.76
C GLN A 428 -11.17 25.90 -10.81
N GLY A 429 -10.27 26.16 -11.71
CA GLY A 429 -9.45 27.35 -11.69
C GLY A 429 -8.37 27.20 -10.60
N TRP A 430 -7.15 27.11 -11.04
CA TRP A 430 -5.98 27.03 -10.19
C TRP A 430 -6.01 28.03 -9.04
N GLY A 431 -5.71 27.55 -7.84
CA GLY A 431 -5.55 28.41 -6.66
C GLY A 431 -6.83 28.70 -5.87
N LYS A 432 -8.00 28.14 -6.22
CA LYS A 432 -9.17 28.27 -5.35
C LYS A 432 -8.96 27.49 -4.05
N PRO A 433 -9.12 28.13 -2.86
CA PRO A 433 -9.03 27.42 -1.59
C PRO A 433 -10.08 26.28 -1.51
N ALA A 434 -9.66 25.13 -0.98
CA ALA A 434 -10.58 24.02 -0.70
C ALA A 434 -11.31 24.16 0.65
N GLY A 435 -10.91 25.14 1.46
CA GLY A 435 -11.54 25.47 2.73
C GLY A 435 -10.98 24.75 3.95
N PHE A 436 -9.98 23.90 3.78
CA PHE A 436 -9.29 23.18 4.86
C PHE A 436 -7.77 23.24 4.68
N SER A 437 -7.03 22.69 5.63
CA SER A 437 -5.56 22.66 5.62
C SER A 437 -5.04 21.32 6.08
N GLY A 438 -3.84 20.94 5.63
CA GLY A 438 -3.06 19.92 6.30
C GLY A 438 -2.40 20.53 7.54
N HIS A 439 -2.89 20.14 8.72
CA HIS A 439 -2.33 20.51 10.03
C HIS A 439 -1.35 19.44 10.48
N PHE A 440 -0.28 19.86 11.14
CA PHE A 440 0.67 18.92 11.73
C PHE A 440 1.20 19.42 13.07
N VAL A 441 1.56 18.50 13.91
CA VAL A 441 2.37 18.70 15.12
C VAL A 441 3.58 17.79 15.07
N LEU A 442 4.72 18.26 15.57
CA LEU A 442 5.94 17.48 15.73
C LEU A 442 6.43 17.66 17.16
N ALA A 443 6.44 16.56 17.91
CA ALA A 443 6.90 16.53 19.30
C ALA A 443 8.41 16.33 19.35
N TYR A 444 9.08 16.98 20.31
CA TYR A 444 10.51 16.88 20.54
C TYR A 444 10.89 16.82 22.02
N ASP A 445 11.96 16.08 22.34
CA ASP A 445 12.55 16.10 23.69
C ASP A 445 13.46 17.34 23.82
N PRO A 446 13.23 18.26 24.79
CA PRO A 446 14.05 19.43 24.98
C PRO A 446 15.43 19.16 25.59
N LYS A 447 15.70 17.92 26.03
CA LYS A 447 16.90 17.57 26.81
C LYS A 447 18.22 17.95 26.14
N ASP A 448 18.34 17.67 24.84
CA ASP A 448 19.56 17.94 24.08
C ASP A 448 19.40 19.16 23.13
N LEU A 449 18.28 19.95 23.28
CA LEU A 449 18.02 21.13 22.47
C LEU A 449 19.02 22.25 22.82
N VAL A 450 19.72 22.74 21.80
CA VAL A 450 20.72 23.81 21.93
C VAL A 450 20.15 25.15 21.47
N ASP A 451 19.42 25.13 20.35
CA ASP A 451 18.93 26.34 19.71
C ASP A 451 17.71 26.05 18.83
N TYR A 452 16.93 27.10 18.53
CA TYR A 452 15.74 27.01 17.71
C TYR A 452 15.38 28.37 17.10
N GLY A 453 14.50 28.37 16.14
CA GLY A 453 13.94 29.60 15.58
C GLY A 453 13.07 29.34 14.36
N VAL A 454 12.55 30.44 13.79
CA VAL A 454 11.75 30.44 12.56
C VAL A 454 12.46 31.23 11.47
N PHE A 455 12.10 30.97 10.21
CA PHE A 455 12.74 31.63 9.08
C PHE A 455 11.76 31.91 7.94
N GLU A 456 12.13 32.90 7.11
CA GLU A 456 11.56 33.24 5.81
C GLU A 456 12.69 33.30 4.78
N GLY A 457 12.66 32.37 3.80
CA GLY A 457 13.79 32.21 2.90
C GLY A 457 15.09 31.96 3.67
N GLU A 458 16.12 32.79 3.48
CA GLU A 458 17.38 32.68 4.22
C GLU A 458 17.40 33.50 5.53
N ASN A 459 16.36 34.29 5.79
CA ASN A 459 16.27 35.17 6.96
C ASN A 459 15.89 34.37 8.21
N LYS A 460 16.85 34.25 9.13
CA LYS A 460 16.66 33.55 10.42
C LYS A 460 16.18 34.53 11.48
N ILE A 461 15.17 34.12 12.23
CA ILE A 461 14.75 34.79 13.46
C ILE A 461 15.10 33.86 14.63
N LEU A 462 16.27 34.04 15.19
CA LEU A 462 16.80 33.29 16.32
C LEU A 462 15.85 33.44 17.52
N ARG A 463 15.49 32.31 18.16
CA ARG A 463 14.48 32.26 19.24
C ARG A 463 13.11 32.82 18.84
N GLY A 464 12.88 33.05 17.55
CA GLY A 464 11.55 33.34 17.03
C GLY A 464 10.62 32.16 17.18
N LEU A 465 9.37 32.41 17.56
CA LEU A 465 8.41 31.34 17.89
C LEU A 465 7.40 31.08 16.79
N LYS A 466 7.13 32.03 15.88
CA LYS A 466 6.11 31.83 14.84
C LYS A 466 6.36 32.64 13.58
N MET A 467 5.85 32.13 12.47
CA MET A 467 5.84 32.77 11.17
C MET A 467 4.59 32.38 10.38
N GLN A 468 4.03 33.27 9.57
CA GLN A 468 2.85 33.00 8.74
C GLN A 468 2.75 33.89 7.51
N GLY A 469 1.98 33.44 6.53
CA GLY A 469 1.52 34.27 5.41
C GLY A 469 2.62 34.74 4.47
N LYS A 470 3.70 33.96 4.36
CA LYS A 470 4.83 34.26 3.50
C LYS A 470 5.35 33.00 2.81
N PRO A 471 5.93 33.12 1.63
CA PRO A 471 6.53 31.96 0.96
C PRO A 471 7.80 31.49 1.68
N ARG A 472 8.10 30.19 1.56
CA ARG A 472 9.36 29.58 2.01
C ARG A 472 9.64 29.80 3.51
N ILE A 473 8.60 29.70 4.34
CA ILE A 473 8.72 29.75 5.79
C ILE A 473 9.02 28.37 6.38
N GLY A 474 9.57 28.39 7.59
CA GLY A 474 9.80 27.17 8.36
C GLY A 474 10.32 27.43 9.75
N ALA A 475 10.55 26.35 10.47
CA ALA A 475 11.20 26.34 11.76
C ALA A 475 12.44 25.44 11.72
N TRP A 476 13.39 25.71 12.62
CA TRP A 476 14.48 24.77 12.90
C TRP A 476 14.63 24.53 14.38
N LEU A 477 15.06 23.32 14.70
CA LEU A 477 15.52 22.92 16.02
C LEU A 477 16.94 22.37 15.89
N THR A 478 17.82 22.68 16.82
CA THR A 478 19.19 22.21 16.84
C THR A 478 19.46 21.42 18.11
N PHE A 479 19.95 20.21 17.96
CA PHE A 479 20.20 19.27 19.07
C PHE A 479 21.69 18.90 19.13
N ARG A 480 22.15 18.42 20.29
CA ARG A 480 23.46 17.77 20.46
C ARG A 480 23.32 16.29 20.12
N GLY A 481 23.77 15.88 18.94
CA GLY A 481 23.86 14.49 18.56
C GLY A 481 25.12 13.82 19.14
N LYS A 482 25.01 12.56 19.50
CA LYS A 482 26.12 11.70 19.92
C LYS A 482 26.24 10.51 18.99
N ALA A 483 27.47 10.15 18.64
CA ALA A 483 27.77 9.01 17.79
C ALA A 483 27.04 7.74 18.23
N GLY A 484 26.30 7.12 17.31
CA GLY A 484 25.58 5.87 17.55
C GLY A 484 24.33 5.97 18.44
N LYS A 485 23.97 7.19 18.92
CA LYS A 485 22.77 7.38 19.76
C LYS A 485 21.63 7.95 18.92
N ALA A 486 20.58 7.17 18.80
CA ALA A 486 19.39 7.57 18.06
C ALA A 486 18.64 8.73 18.75
N MET A 487 18.03 9.58 17.94
CA MET A 487 17.12 10.67 18.31
C MET A 487 15.83 10.47 17.53
N GLU A 488 14.69 10.61 18.20
CA GLU A 488 13.36 10.34 17.62
C GLU A 488 12.45 11.56 17.75
N TRP A 489 11.68 11.84 16.70
CA TRP A 489 10.65 12.88 16.66
C TRP A 489 9.37 12.28 16.13
N MET A 490 8.29 12.44 16.90
CA MET A 490 6.98 11.93 16.54
C MET A 490 6.12 13.05 15.94
N SER A 491 5.49 12.81 14.80
CA SER A 491 4.55 13.74 14.17
C SER A 491 3.14 13.20 14.24
N GLY A 492 2.17 14.12 14.35
CA GLY A 492 0.75 13.85 14.19
C GLY A 492 0.12 14.81 13.21
N THR A 493 -0.83 14.36 12.42
CA THR A 493 -1.49 15.15 11.37
C THR A 493 -3.00 15.16 11.51
N SER A 494 -3.64 16.15 10.89
CA SER A 494 -5.10 16.28 10.80
C SER A 494 -5.49 17.19 9.64
N PHE A 495 -6.65 16.97 9.04
CA PHE A 495 -7.24 17.90 8.07
C PHE A 495 -8.20 18.91 8.72
N THR A 496 -8.38 18.87 10.02
CA THR A 496 -9.38 19.68 10.71
C THR A 496 -8.77 20.79 11.57
N SER A 497 -7.81 20.45 12.45
CA SER A 497 -7.25 21.43 13.38
C SER A 497 -5.91 21.02 13.98
N ARG A 498 -5.22 21.98 14.60
CA ARG A 498 -4.05 21.75 15.46
C ARG A 498 -4.36 20.78 16.60
N GLU A 499 -5.48 21.00 17.24
CA GLU A 499 -5.93 20.22 18.39
C GLU A 499 -6.15 18.77 18.01
N ASN A 500 -6.72 18.53 16.82
CA ASN A 500 -6.94 17.19 16.31
C ASN A 500 -5.63 16.54 15.82
N ALA A 501 -4.69 17.30 15.25
CA ALA A 501 -3.35 16.75 14.94
C ALA A 501 -2.65 16.24 16.22
N LEU A 502 -2.77 16.96 17.34
CA LEU A 502 -2.25 16.52 18.64
C LEU A 502 -3.08 15.37 19.24
N ALA A 503 -4.40 15.40 19.05
CA ALA A 503 -5.29 14.32 19.49
C ALA A 503 -5.02 13.02 18.73
N ASN A 504 -4.76 13.09 17.44
CA ASN A 504 -4.37 11.94 16.60
C ASN A 504 -3.04 11.34 17.07
N LEU A 505 -2.02 12.17 17.31
CA LEU A 505 -0.74 11.73 17.84
C LEU A 505 -0.90 11.01 19.18
N ASN A 506 -1.65 11.60 20.11
CA ASN A 506 -1.87 11.01 21.43
C ASN A 506 -2.81 9.79 21.38
N GLY A 507 -3.81 9.81 20.49
CA GLY A 507 -4.80 8.75 20.32
C GLY A 507 -4.19 7.46 19.81
N GLU A 508 -3.43 7.52 18.71
CA GLU A 508 -2.71 6.36 18.19
C GLU A 508 -1.64 5.87 19.17
N ASN A 509 -0.88 6.78 19.79
CA ASN A 509 0.08 6.40 20.81
C ASN A 509 -0.57 5.65 21.99
N TYR A 510 -1.75 6.07 22.42
CA TYR A 510 -2.48 5.41 23.50
C TYR A 510 -3.07 4.05 23.06
N MET A 511 -3.64 3.98 21.85
CA MET A 511 -4.24 2.74 21.30
C MET A 511 -3.23 1.60 21.30
N TYR A 512 -1.99 1.89 20.96
CA TYR A 512 -0.92 0.91 20.84
C TYR A 512 -0.01 0.81 22.07
N GLY A 513 -0.42 1.36 23.22
CA GLY A 513 0.24 1.14 24.51
C GLY A 513 1.52 1.94 24.76
N GLY A 514 1.76 2.99 23.99
CA GLY A 514 2.98 3.80 23.99
C GLY A 514 3.90 3.38 22.85
N LEU A 515 4.04 4.26 21.85
CA LEU A 515 4.81 3.99 20.63
C LEU A 515 6.24 4.52 20.78
N ASP A 516 7.21 3.68 20.53
CA ASP A 516 8.54 4.03 20.06
C ASP A 516 8.67 3.67 18.58
N PHE A 517 9.82 3.94 17.99
CA PHE A 517 10.05 3.66 16.58
C PHE A 517 9.83 2.18 16.23
N ASN A 518 10.35 1.27 17.04
CA ASN A 518 10.31 -0.15 16.74
C ASN A 518 8.89 -0.71 16.85
N SER A 519 8.18 -0.36 17.91
CA SER A 519 6.77 -0.79 18.09
C SER A 519 5.86 -0.21 17.02
N MET A 520 6.03 1.06 16.61
CA MET A 520 5.27 1.64 15.50
C MET A 520 5.54 0.90 14.19
N MET A 521 6.80 0.60 13.91
CA MET A 521 7.21 -0.15 12.72
C MET A 521 6.59 -1.55 12.68
N GLU A 522 6.57 -2.25 13.81
CA GLU A 522 5.95 -3.58 13.93
C GLU A 522 4.44 -3.54 13.71
N TYR A 523 3.74 -2.55 14.29
CA TYR A 523 2.30 -2.38 14.05
C TYR A 523 1.98 -2.05 12.60
N ALA A 524 2.75 -1.16 11.98
CA ALA A 524 2.61 -0.86 10.57
C ALA A 524 2.84 -2.10 9.68
N ALA A 525 3.85 -2.90 10.01
CA ALA A 525 4.12 -4.18 9.34
C ALA A 525 2.95 -5.16 9.51
N GLY A 526 2.38 -5.26 10.72
CA GLY A 526 1.21 -6.10 10.99
C GLY A 526 0.00 -5.73 10.13
N LEU A 527 -0.34 -4.45 10.03
CA LEU A 527 -1.45 -3.96 9.20
C LEU A 527 -1.23 -4.27 7.70
N TRP A 528 0.01 -4.21 7.25
CA TRP A 528 0.36 -4.64 5.89
C TRP A 528 0.28 -6.15 5.70
N CYS A 529 0.74 -6.95 6.67
CA CYS A 529 0.59 -8.40 6.62
C CYS A 529 -0.87 -8.81 6.53
N ASP A 530 -1.76 -8.20 7.30
CA ASP A 530 -3.20 -8.42 7.23
C ASP A 530 -3.76 -8.10 5.83
N ARG A 531 -3.34 -6.98 5.22
CA ARG A 531 -3.73 -6.62 3.87
C ARG A 531 -3.22 -7.62 2.84
N LEU A 532 -1.95 -7.99 2.89
CA LEU A 532 -1.35 -8.94 1.94
C LEU A 532 -2.02 -10.32 2.04
N HIS A 533 -2.36 -10.74 3.27
CA HIS A 533 -3.01 -12.02 3.53
C HIS A 533 -4.46 -12.11 3.01
N THR A 534 -5.06 -11.04 2.58
CA THR A 534 -6.36 -11.13 1.89
C THR A 534 -6.26 -11.96 0.62
N ILE A 535 -5.09 -12.03 0.00
CA ILE A 535 -4.78 -12.86 -1.19
C ILE A 535 -3.43 -13.53 -1.01
N ASP A 536 -3.41 -14.83 -0.75
CA ASP A 536 -2.17 -15.60 -0.75
C ASP A 536 -1.90 -16.18 -2.14
N VAL A 537 -0.69 -16.02 -2.64
CA VAL A 537 -0.25 -16.58 -3.92
C VAL A 537 0.94 -17.51 -3.73
N GLU A 538 0.91 -18.67 -4.40
CA GLU A 538 1.99 -19.65 -4.38
C GLU A 538 2.56 -19.86 -5.78
N SER A 539 3.87 -19.67 -5.94
CA SER A 539 4.61 -19.94 -7.15
C SER A 539 6.08 -20.25 -6.84
N ARG A 540 6.73 -20.98 -7.73
CA ARG A 540 8.18 -21.17 -7.69
C ARG A 540 8.94 -19.94 -8.20
N ASP A 541 8.28 -19.06 -8.92
CA ASP A 541 8.82 -17.79 -9.39
C ASP A 541 8.61 -16.70 -8.33
N THR A 542 9.61 -16.51 -7.49
CA THR A 542 9.56 -15.52 -6.40
C THR A 542 9.51 -14.08 -6.91
N ALA A 543 10.08 -13.78 -8.08
CA ALA A 543 10.02 -12.45 -8.67
C ALA A 543 8.58 -12.07 -9.03
N LYS A 544 7.82 -13.03 -9.59
CA LYS A 544 6.40 -12.85 -9.88
C LYS A 544 5.56 -12.67 -8.61
N VAL A 545 5.88 -13.39 -7.55
CA VAL A 545 5.23 -13.22 -6.22
C VAL A 545 5.50 -11.82 -5.68
N ASN A 546 6.74 -11.34 -5.71
CA ASN A 546 7.09 -10.01 -5.23
C ASN A 546 6.38 -8.91 -6.05
N GLN A 547 6.35 -9.06 -7.38
CA GLN A 547 5.63 -8.14 -8.27
C GLN A 547 4.12 -8.10 -7.96
N PHE A 548 3.51 -9.25 -7.63
CA PHE A 548 2.10 -9.32 -7.23
C PHE A 548 1.82 -8.52 -5.95
N TYR A 549 2.62 -8.76 -4.91
CA TYR A 549 2.45 -8.03 -3.66
C TYR A 549 2.83 -6.55 -3.79
N GLY A 550 3.77 -6.21 -4.67
CA GLY A 550 4.06 -4.84 -5.05
C GLY A 550 2.87 -4.14 -5.72
N ALA A 551 2.13 -4.84 -6.58
CA ALA A 551 0.89 -4.32 -7.15
C ALA A 551 -0.22 -4.17 -6.10
N LEU A 552 -0.39 -5.15 -5.20
CA LEU A 552 -1.37 -5.07 -4.11
C LEU A 552 -1.03 -3.93 -3.12
N TYR A 553 0.25 -3.66 -2.88
CA TYR A 553 0.72 -2.52 -2.10
C TYR A 553 0.26 -1.20 -2.74
N ARG A 554 0.53 -0.96 -4.03
CA ARG A 554 0.12 0.27 -4.71
C ARG A 554 -1.39 0.42 -4.82
N ALA A 555 -2.13 -0.67 -5.06
CA ALA A 555 -3.59 -0.71 -5.06
C ALA A 555 -4.20 -0.62 -3.63
N SER A 556 -3.42 -0.27 -2.61
CA SER A 556 -3.88 -0.09 -1.23
C SER A 556 -3.58 1.30 -0.67
N PHE A 557 -3.31 2.29 -1.53
CA PHE A 557 -3.05 3.67 -1.11
C PHE A 557 -4.33 4.50 -1.04
N LEU A 558 -5.13 4.43 -2.07
CA LEU A 558 -6.29 5.30 -2.28
C LEU A 558 -7.56 4.46 -2.45
N PRO A 559 -8.74 5.00 -2.17
CA PRO A 559 -8.99 6.24 -1.44
C PRO A 559 -8.41 6.18 -0.02
N HIS A 560 -7.90 7.32 0.47
CA HIS A 560 -7.28 7.39 1.79
C HIS A 560 -8.22 7.93 2.87
N GLU A 561 -7.90 7.66 4.13
CA GLU A 561 -8.66 8.17 5.28
C GLU A 561 -8.59 9.69 5.39
N MET A 562 -9.72 10.34 5.68
CA MET A 562 -9.81 11.78 5.91
C MET A 562 -10.38 12.15 7.28
N SER A 563 -10.79 11.17 8.08
CA SER A 563 -11.27 11.38 9.45
C SER A 563 -10.10 11.40 10.41
N ASP A 564 -10.22 12.20 11.46
CA ASP A 564 -9.36 12.12 12.65
C ASP A 564 -9.74 10.92 13.54
N VAL A 565 -8.92 10.56 14.52
CA VAL A 565 -9.16 9.41 15.42
C VAL A 565 -10.45 9.54 16.24
N ASP A 566 -10.95 10.75 16.46
CA ASP A 566 -12.23 11.05 17.10
C ASP A 566 -13.42 11.05 16.13
N GLY A 567 -13.17 10.82 14.84
CA GLY A 567 -14.14 10.82 13.76
C GLY A 567 -14.46 12.20 13.18
N ASP A 568 -13.80 13.26 13.61
CA ASP A 568 -13.92 14.59 13.01
C ASP A 568 -13.34 14.59 11.59
N TYR A 569 -13.91 15.40 10.70
CA TYR A 569 -13.44 15.50 9.32
C TYR A 569 -13.84 16.85 8.68
N PRO A 570 -13.18 17.31 7.61
CA PRO A 570 -13.60 18.47 6.85
C PRO A 570 -14.84 18.15 6.00
N GLU A 571 -15.89 18.99 6.09
CA GLU A 571 -17.10 18.88 5.27
C GLU A 571 -16.75 18.98 3.78
N PHE A 572 -17.35 18.13 2.98
CA PHE A 572 -17.11 18.11 1.55
C PHE A 572 -17.47 19.45 0.88
N SER A 573 -16.57 19.94 0.05
CA SER A 573 -16.61 21.18 -0.73
C SER A 573 -16.56 22.51 0.04
N THR A 574 -16.70 22.51 1.36
CA THR A 574 -16.61 23.70 2.20
C THR A 574 -15.40 23.69 3.12
N GLY A 575 -14.92 22.52 3.51
CA GLY A 575 -13.84 22.34 4.47
C GLY A 575 -14.23 22.66 5.93
N VAL A 576 -15.48 22.98 6.20
CA VAL A 576 -15.93 23.27 7.56
C VAL A 576 -15.83 22.01 8.42
N LEU A 577 -15.34 22.17 9.66
CA LEU A 577 -15.22 21.07 10.61
C LEU A 577 -16.58 20.37 10.85
N LYS A 578 -16.63 19.08 10.65
CA LYS A 578 -17.72 18.19 11.07
C LYS A 578 -17.26 17.34 12.24
N MET A 579 -18.05 17.39 13.31
CA MET A 579 -17.81 16.63 14.52
C MET A 579 -18.25 15.18 14.34
N GLY A 580 -17.35 14.24 14.57
CA GLY A 580 -17.59 12.80 14.44
C GLY A 580 -18.43 12.20 15.58
N GLY A 581 -18.70 12.96 16.61
CA GLY A 581 -19.54 12.56 17.75
C GLY A 581 -18.86 11.61 18.72
N ALA A 582 -17.52 11.61 18.78
CA ALA A 582 -16.75 10.82 19.73
C ALA A 582 -17.07 11.17 21.19
N THR A 583 -17.17 10.16 22.04
CA THR A 583 -17.26 10.34 23.49
C THR A 583 -15.86 10.36 24.10
N LEU A 584 -15.55 11.40 24.85
CA LEU A 584 -14.34 11.44 25.67
C LEU A 584 -14.35 10.33 26.72
N SER A 585 -13.24 9.64 26.90
CA SER A 585 -13.07 8.71 28.01
C SER A 585 -13.16 9.45 29.34
N SER A 586 -13.47 8.73 30.44
CA SER A 586 -13.49 9.27 31.78
C SER A 586 -12.15 9.87 32.25
N LYS A 587 -11.09 9.73 31.47
CA LYS A 587 -9.74 10.30 31.68
C LYS A 587 -9.43 11.48 30.75
N GLY A 588 -10.41 11.96 29.95
CA GLY A 588 -10.22 13.13 29.07
C GLY A 588 -9.44 12.84 27.78
N TYR A 589 -9.15 11.57 27.46
CA TYR A 589 -8.61 11.16 26.18
C TYR A 589 -9.77 10.86 25.24
N ALA A 590 -9.66 11.28 23.96
CA ALA A 590 -10.53 10.74 22.93
C ALA A 590 -10.35 9.23 22.92
N VAL A 591 -11.35 8.49 23.40
CA VAL A 591 -11.44 7.08 23.03
C VAL A 591 -11.76 7.14 21.55
N PRO A 592 -11.04 6.44 20.66
CA PRO A 592 -11.47 6.30 19.31
C PRO A 592 -12.87 5.70 19.34
N ALA A 593 -13.86 6.54 19.38
CA ALA A 593 -15.13 6.18 18.88
C ALA A 593 -14.84 6.14 17.38
N TYR A 594 -14.42 4.98 16.86
CA TYR A 594 -14.72 4.70 15.48
C TYR A 594 -16.23 4.85 15.40
N ALA A 595 -16.56 6.14 15.34
CA ALA A 595 -17.92 6.58 15.20
C ALA A 595 -18.47 5.83 13.99
N ASN A 596 -19.73 5.62 13.91
CA ASN A 596 -20.46 4.85 12.93
C ASN A 596 -20.09 5.12 11.46
N PHE A 597 -19.02 5.88 11.18
CA PHE A 597 -18.62 6.33 9.86
C PHE A 597 -17.16 6.80 9.85
N LYS A 598 -16.36 6.22 8.93
CA LYS A 598 -15.00 6.61 8.58
C LYS A 598 -15.04 7.28 7.21
N LYS A 599 -14.56 8.52 7.09
CA LYS A 599 -14.57 9.23 5.81
C LYS A 599 -13.33 8.89 5.01
N TYR A 600 -13.53 8.56 3.75
CA TYR A 600 -12.48 8.41 2.73
C TYR A 600 -12.58 9.52 1.71
N GLY A 601 -11.45 9.89 1.11
CA GLY A 601 -11.34 10.93 0.08
C GLY A 601 -10.40 10.57 -1.04
N ASP A 602 -10.32 11.48 -2.03
CA ASP A 602 -9.49 11.36 -3.21
C ASP A 602 -9.79 10.11 -4.04
N PHE A 603 -11.00 10.11 -4.59
CA PHE A 603 -11.47 9.10 -5.54
C PHE A 603 -11.13 9.54 -6.97
N SER A 604 -10.08 8.99 -7.56
CA SER A 604 -9.79 9.09 -8.99
C SER A 604 -10.80 8.26 -9.77
N MET A 605 -12.04 8.73 -9.81
CA MET A 605 -13.22 7.89 -10.08
C MET A 605 -13.24 7.33 -11.49
N TRP A 606 -12.76 8.08 -12.50
CA TRP A 606 -12.66 7.61 -13.88
C TRP A 606 -11.77 6.39 -14.03
N ASP A 607 -10.78 6.27 -13.13
CA ASP A 607 -9.79 5.22 -13.12
C ASP A 607 -10.25 4.04 -12.26
N ILE A 608 -10.44 4.27 -10.95
CA ILE A 608 -10.52 3.24 -9.92
C ILE A 608 -11.82 2.41 -9.92
N TYR A 609 -12.90 2.89 -10.54
CA TYR A 609 -14.16 2.14 -10.61
C TYR A 609 -14.01 0.83 -11.40
N ARG A 610 -12.99 0.73 -12.28
CA ARG A 610 -12.80 -0.40 -13.22
C ARG A 610 -12.29 -1.65 -12.54
N ALA A 611 -11.28 -1.55 -11.68
CA ALA A 611 -10.69 -2.70 -10.97
C ALA A 611 -10.44 -2.44 -9.49
N GLU A 612 -9.93 -1.30 -9.08
CA GLU A 612 -9.52 -1.08 -7.69
C GLU A 612 -10.69 -1.13 -6.70
N LEU A 613 -11.78 -0.39 -6.94
CA LEU A 613 -12.98 -0.46 -6.09
C LEU A 613 -13.66 -1.86 -6.15
N PRO A 614 -13.76 -2.53 -7.31
CA PRO A 614 -14.12 -3.94 -7.37
C PRO A 614 -13.20 -4.88 -6.57
N LEU A 615 -11.88 -4.59 -6.49
CA LEU A 615 -10.94 -5.34 -5.68
C LEU A 615 -11.25 -5.18 -4.19
N TYR A 616 -11.47 -3.96 -3.71
CA TYR A 616 -11.91 -3.71 -2.33
C TYR A 616 -13.23 -4.40 -2.01
N SER A 617 -14.18 -4.41 -2.95
CA SER A 617 -15.44 -5.12 -2.79
C SER A 617 -15.25 -6.64 -2.61
N LEU A 618 -14.16 -7.19 -3.09
CA LEU A 618 -13.81 -8.60 -2.98
C LEU A 618 -13.02 -8.93 -1.71
N ILE A 619 -11.96 -8.13 -1.42
CA ILE A 619 -11.01 -8.47 -0.36
C ILE A 619 -11.27 -7.76 0.98
N THR A 620 -11.91 -6.58 0.95
CA THR A 620 -12.23 -5.77 2.14
C THR A 620 -13.63 -5.14 2.02
N PRO A 621 -14.69 -5.96 1.91
CA PRO A 621 -16.05 -5.50 1.65
C PRO A 621 -16.59 -4.53 2.71
N LYS A 622 -16.20 -4.65 3.98
CA LYS A 622 -16.56 -3.68 5.02
C LYS A 622 -16.03 -2.28 4.71
N MET A 623 -14.74 -2.19 4.41
CA MET A 623 -14.09 -0.92 4.06
C MET A 623 -14.65 -0.37 2.73
N SER A 624 -14.91 -1.23 1.74
CA SER A 624 -15.57 -0.82 0.49
C SER A 624 -16.92 -0.13 0.78
N GLY A 625 -17.71 -0.67 1.71
CA GLY A 625 -18.97 -0.02 2.12
C GLY A 625 -18.77 1.33 2.84
N GLU A 626 -17.71 1.49 3.62
CA GLU A 626 -17.34 2.77 4.23
C GLU A 626 -16.92 3.80 3.18
N MET A 627 -16.20 3.38 2.13
CA MET A 627 -15.88 4.21 0.97
C MET A 627 -17.15 4.64 0.21
N MET A 628 -18.08 3.70 -0.01
CA MET A 628 -19.39 4.02 -0.63
C MET A 628 -20.20 4.98 0.24
N GLN A 629 -20.20 4.80 1.55
CA GLN A 629 -20.84 5.72 2.49
C GLN A 629 -20.19 7.11 2.45
N SER A 630 -18.88 7.21 2.18
CA SER A 630 -18.20 8.50 2.01
C SER A 630 -18.71 9.25 0.78
N LEU A 631 -18.95 8.58 -0.36
CA LEU A 631 -19.57 9.17 -1.53
C LEU A 631 -21.00 9.66 -1.25
N VAL A 632 -21.77 8.86 -0.50
CA VAL A 632 -23.12 9.25 -0.04
C VAL A 632 -23.06 10.47 0.88
N GLN A 633 -22.08 10.54 1.76
CA GLN A 633 -21.91 11.69 2.64
C GLN A 633 -21.53 12.95 1.85
N MET A 634 -20.66 12.84 0.84
CA MET A 634 -20.34 13.94 -0.09
C MET A 634 -21.58 14.44 -0.82
N TYR A 635 -22.48 13.53 -1.24
CA TYR A 635 -23.76 13.91 -1.80
C TYR A 635 -24.66 14.69 -0.82
N LYS A 636 -24.75 14.20 0.42
CA LYS A 636 -25.56 14.86 1.48
C LYS A 636 -25.04 16.27 1.81
N GLU A 637 -23.74 16.46 1.78
CA GLU A 637 -23.08 17.74 2.11
C GLU A 637 -23.10 18.71 0.93
N GLY A 638 -22.79 18.24 -0.26
CA GLY A 638 -22.65 19.08 -1.45
C GLY A 638 -23.90 19.19 -2.32
N GLY A 639 -24.90 18.31 -2.13
CA GLY A 639 -26.18 18.31 -2.87
C GLY A 639 -26.15 17.61 -4.23
N TRP A 640 -24.99 17.11 -4.69
CA TRP A 640 -24.82 16.37 -5.93
C TRP A 640 -23.88 15.20 -5.71
N MET A 641 -24.12 14.05 -6.38
CA MET A 641 -23.15 12.96 -6.37
C MET A 641 -21.87 13.45 -7.06
N PRO A 642 -20.69 13.32 -6.40
CA PRO A 642 -19.45 13.78 -7.01
C PRO A 642 -19.04 12.89 -8.18
N ILE A 643 -18.53 13.50 -9.25
CA ILE A 643 -18.04 12.77 -10.44
C ILE A 643 -16.60 12.33 -10.26
N PHE A 644 -15.76 13.24 -9.80
CA PHE A 644 -14.33 13.00 -9.55
C PHE A 644 -13.90 13.80 -8.30
N PRO A 645 -14.20 13.32 -7.08
CA PRO A 645 -13.94 14.07 -5.86
C PRO A 645 -12.48 13.98 -5.46
N CYS A 646 -11.77 15.10 -5.53
CA CYS A 646 -10.41 15.27 -5.04
C CYS A 646 -10.26 16.56 -4.22
N TRP A 647 -9.27 16.61 -3.35
CA TRP A 647 -9.07 17.76 -2.44
C TRP A 647 -10.33 18.10 -1.63
N ASN A 648 -11.04 17.04 -1.21
CA ASN A 648 -12.33 17.14 -0.50
C ASN A 648 -13.34 18.06 -1.20
N SER A 649 -13.35 18.12 -2.53
CA SER A 649 -14.16 19.05 -3.32
C SER A 649 -14.66 18.42 -4.61
N TYR A 650 -15.72 19.01 -5.16
CA TYR A 650 -16.11 18.75 -6.54
C TYR A 650 -14.98 19.15 -7.48
N THR A 651 -14.81 18.40 -8.55
CA THR A 651 -13.97 18.78 -9.68
C THR A 651 -14.73 18.50 -10.98
N ALA A 652 -14.35 19.21 -12.03
CA ALA A 652 -14.78 18.91 -13.39
C ALA A 652 -13.71 18.08 -14.14
N ALA A 653 -12.86 17.38 -13.38
CA ALA A 653 -11.82 16.52 -13.92
C ALA A 653 -12.42 15.25 -14.53
N MET A 654 -11.81 14.79 -15.61
CA MET A 654 -12.18 13.60 -16.37
C MET A 654 -13.65 13.61 -16.86
N ILE A 655 -14.10 12.49 -17.37
CA ILE A 655 -15.44 12.32 -17.96
C ILE A 655 -16.20 11.20 -17.23
N GLY A 656 -17.44 10.93 -17.66
CA GLY A 656 -18.30 9.92 -17.02
C GLY A 656 -18.94 10.39 -15.72
N ASP A 657 -19.56 9.44 -15.01
CA ASP A 657 -20.24 9.61 -13.71
C ASP A 657 -20.05 8.34 -12.88
N HIS A 658 -18.80 7.90 -12.76
CA HIS A 658 -18.47 6.55 -12.30
C HIS A 658 -18.60 6.33 -10.78
N ALA A 659 -18.85 7.37 -9.99
CA ALA A 659 -19.38 7.20 -8.63
C ALA A 659 -20.66 6.37 -8.64
N SER A 660 -21.51 6.59 -9.66
CA SER A 660 -22.71 5.78 -9.89
C SER A 660 -22.37 4.31 -10.19
N ALA A 661 -21.35 4.07 -11.01
CA ALA A 661 -20.89 2.72 -11.32
C ALA A 661 -20.35 2.00 -10.07
N ALA A 662 -19.53 2.68 -9.26
CA ALA A 662 -18.95 2.14 -8.04
C ALA A 662 -20.03 1.77 -6.98
N LEU A 663 -20.98 2.67 -6.75
CA LEU A 663 -22.09 2.45 -5.82
C LEU A 663 -22.98 1.28 -6.27
N ALA A 664 -23.30 1.20 -7.57
CA ALA A 664 -24.07 0.10 -8.14
C ALA A 664 -23.31 -1.22 -8.03
N ASP A 665 -22.01 -1.26 -8.34
CA ASP A 665 -21.17 -2.45 -8.27
C ASP A 665 -21.13 -3.00 -6.85
N ALA A 666 -20.85 -2.15 -5.87
CA ALA A 666 -20.82 -2.54 -4.46
C ALA A 666 -22.17 -3.12 -4.00
N TYR A 667 -23.27 -2.44 -4.34
CA TYR A 667 -24.60 -2.91 -3.93
C TYR A 667 -25.00 -4.22 -4.59
N VAL A 668 -24.76 -4.39 -5.89
CA VAL A 668 -25.08 -5.62 -6.64
C VAL A 668 -24.21 -6.79 -6.14
N LYS A 669 -22.99 -6.54 -5.71
CA LYS A 669 -22.10 -7.53 -5.07
C LYS A 669 -22.40 -7.84 -3.62
N GLY A 670 -23.42 -7.22 -3.04
CA GLY A 670 -23.92 -7.58 -1.71
C GLY A 670 -23.44 -6.69 -0.57
N ILE A 671 -22.69 -5.63 -0.82
CA ILE A 671 -22.29 -4.65 0.20
C ILE A 671 -23.49 -3.84 0.63
N ARG A 672 -23.71 -3.73 1.96
CA ARG A 672 -24.94 -3.16 2.55
C ARG A 672 -24.67 -2.14 3.67
N ASN A 673 -23.42 -1.90 4.06
CA ASN A 673 -23.06 -0.96 5.12
C ASN A 673 -22.90 0.48 4.60
N PHE A 674 -23.80 0.90 3.70
CA PHE A 674 -23.99 2.28 3.25
C PHE A 674 -25.46 2.56 2.96
N ASP A 675 -25.85 3.84 2.96
CA ASP A 675 -27.22 4.31 2.71
C ASP A 675 -27.54 4.22 1.20
N ALA A 676 -28.03 3.06 0.77
CA ALA A 676 -28.27 2.75 -0.63
C ALA A 676 -29.40 3.58 -1.26
N GLU A 677 -30.42 3.95 -0.46
CA GLU A 677 -31.53 4.79 -0.96
C GLU A 677 -31.03 6.22 -1.25
N LYS A 678 -30.22 6.76 -0.34
CA LYS A 678 -29.62 8.08 -0.50
C LYS A 678 -28.57 8.09 -1.61
N ALA A 679 -27.80 7.00 -1.75
CA ALA A 679 -26.92 6.80 -2.89
C ALA A 679 -27.69 6.89 -4.21
N TYR A 680 -28.77 6.12 -4.33
CA TYR A 680 -29.62 6.12 -5.53
C TYR A 680 -30.21 7.49 -5.84
N GLU A 681 -30.65 8.24 -4.83
CA GLU A 681 -31.15 9.61 -4.98
C GLU A 681 -30.11 10.51 -5.68
N GLY A 682 -28.84 10.46 -5.23
CA GLY A 682 -27.75 11.23 -5.84
C GLY A 682 -27.37 10.75 -7.24
N MET A 683 -27.30 9.46 -7.47
CA MET A 683 -27.03 8.85 -8.78
C MET A 683 -28.13 9.26 -9.80
N ARG A 684 -29.38 9.17 -9.37
CA ARG A 684 -30.54 9.57 -10.18
C ARG A 684 -30.49 11.07 -10.50
N MET A 685 -30.13 11.90 -9.52
CA MET A 685 -30.02 13.36 -9.76
C MET A 685 -29.00 13.63 -10.87
N ASN A 686 -27.81 13.04 -10.84
CA ASN A 686 -26.81 13.17 -11.89
C ASN A 686 -27.32 12.69 -13.27
N ALA A 687 -28.08 11.58 -13.29
CA ALA A 687 -28.55 10.98 -14.52
C ALA A 687 -29.68 11.75 -15.21
N PHE A 688 -30.49 12.55 -14.47
CA PHE A 688 -31.71 13.17 -14.98
C PHE A 688 -31.77 14.71 -14.86
N SER A 689 -30.78 15.32 -14.15
CA SER A 689 -30.89 16.75 -13.83
C SER A 689 -29.61 17.53 -14.15
N THR A 690 -29.79 18.83 -14.33
CA THR A 690 -28.71 19.82 -14.46
C THR A 690 -28.78 20.80 -13.29
N PRO A 691 -27.66 21.25 -12.72
CA PRO A 691 -27.70 22.28 -11.69
C PRO A 691 -28.44 23.56 -12.16
N TYR A 692 -29.39 24.03 -11.34
CA TYR A 692 -30.12 25.28 -11.64
C TYR A 692 -29.25 26.51 -11.50
N VAL A 693 -28.28 26.49 -10.60
CA VAL A 693 -27.36 27.59 -10.34
C VAL A 693 -26.13 27.37 -11.20
N TYR A 694 -25.85 28.29 -12.11
CA TYR A 694 -24.70 28.16 -13.01
C TYR A 694 -23.36 28.02 -12.27
N LYS A 695 -23.24 28.68 -11.11
CA LYS A 695 -22.05 28.50 -10.25
C LYS A 695 -21.85 27.06 -9.78
N ASP A 696 -22.91 26.32 -9.47
CA ASP A 696 -22.82 24.91 -9.08
C ASP A 696 -22.30 24.06 -10.26
N TYR A 697 -22.75 24.37 -11.47
CA TYR A 697 -22.22 23.74 -12.68
C TYR A 697 -20.75 24.09 -12.87
N GLN A 698 -20.35 25.37 -12.73
CA GLN A 698 -18.94 25.78 -12.74
C GLN A 698 -18.09 25.07 -11.68
N ASP A 699 -18.67 24.79 -10.52
CA ASP A 699 -17.97 24.09 -9.43
C ASP A 699 -17.87 22.57 -9.63
N GLY A 700 -18.31 22.01 -10.76
CA GLY A 700 -18.14 20.61 -11.10
C GLY A 700 -19.30 19.69 -10.71
N LYS A 701 -20.45 20.25 -10.36
CA LYS A 701 -21.66 19.49 -10.01
C LYS A 701 -22.43 19.05 -11.25
N GLY A 702 -22.96 17.83 -11.23
CA GLY A 702 -23.75 17.24 -12.30
C GLY A 702 -22.93 16.82 -13.54
N ARG A 703 -23.56 16.01 -14.41
CA ARG A 703 -22.95 15.55 -15.67
C ARG A 703 -22.82 16.71 -16.66
N ARG A 704 -21.69 16.83 -17.30
CA ARG A 704 -21.42 17.82 -18.33
C ARG A 704 -22.19 17.48 -19.61
N ALA A 705 -22.81 18.51 -20.30
CA ALA A 705 -23.59 18.34 -21.51
C ALA A 705 -24.75 17.32 -21.42
N ILE A 706 -25.27 17.07 -20.19
CA ILE A 706 -26.32 16.06 -19.97
C ILE A 706 -27.62 16.38 -20.78
N LYS A 707 -27.91 17.66 -20.99
CA LYS A 707 -29.08 18.06 -21.77
C LYS A 707 -28.97 17.60 -23.22
N SER A 708 -27.84 17.87 -23.88
CA SER A 708 -27.58 17.39 -25.25
C SER A 708 -27.62 15.86 -25.34
N TYR A 709 -27.06 15.16 -24.34
CA TYR A 709 -27.09 13.71 -24.29
C TYR A 709 -28.52 13.14 -24.17
N ILE A 710 -29.39 13.77 -23.35
CA ILE A 710 -30.79 13.34 -23.19
C ILE A 710 -31.60 13.65 -24.44
N ASP A 711 -31.49 14.86 -24.97
CA ASP A 711 -32.32 15.37 -26.08
C ASP A 711 -31.99 14.67 -27.41
N ASN A 712 -30.71 14.42 -27.70
CA ASN A 712 -30.26 13.85 -28.97
C ASN A 712 -29.95 12.35 -28.89
N GLY A 713 -29.78 11.79 -27.66
CA GLY A 713 -29.25 10.45 -27.44
C GLY A 713 -27.72 10.36 -27.63
N TYR A 714 -27.04 11.49 -27.79
CA TYR A 714 -25.59 11.66 -27.86
C TYR A 714 -25.23 13.13 -27.67
N ILE A 715 -23.95 13.41 -27.46
CA ILE A 715 -23.43 14.79 -27.43
C ILE A 715 -22.88 15.13 -28.81
N PRO A 716 -23.50 16.09 -29.54
CA PRO A 716 -23.02 16.52 -30.85
C PRO A 716 -21.66 17.23 -30.80
N LEU A 717 -20.90 17.17 -31.88
CA LEU A 717 -19.58 17.83 -31.99
C LEU A 717 -19.64 19.36 -31.81
N GLU A 718 -20.80 19.96 -32.10
CA GLU A 718 -21.07 21.39 -31.92
C GLU A 718 -21.22 21.79 -30.45
N ASP A 719 -21.51 20.83 -29.55
CA ASP A 719 -21.57 21.11 -28.13
C ASP A 719 -20.15 21.14 -27.55
N MET A 720 -19.63 22.35 -27.42
CA MET A 720 -18.40 22.56 -26.68
C MET A 720 -18.73 22.44 -25.20
N VAL A 721 -18.40 21.31 -24.58
CA VAL A 721 -18.73 20.98 -23.19
C VAL A 721 -18.11 22.03 -22.25
N GLU A 722 -18.93 23.01 -21.86
CA GLU A 722 -18.51 24.12 -21.03
C GLU A 722 -18.17 23.66 -19.59
N GLU A 723 -17.28 24.42 -18.93
CA GLU A 723 -16.89 24.25 -17.54
C GLU A 723 -16.37 22.84 -17.22
N ALA A 724 -15.78 22.17 -18.19
CA ALA A 724 -15.10 20.90 -18.04
C ALA A 724 -13.59 21.09 -18.19
N PHE A 725 -12.81 20.26 -17.53
CA PHE A 725 -11.36 20.19 -17.77
C PHE A 725 -11.07 19.69 -19.19
N HIS A 726 -11.82 18.68 -19.60
CA HIS A 726 -11.88 18.16 -20.97
C HIS A 726 -13.07 18.80 -21.71
N THR A 727 -12.83 19.82 -22.51
CA THR A 727 -13.90 20.68 -23.08
C THR A 727 -14.63 20.13 -24.30
N ASN A 728 -14.06 19.18 -24.99
CA ASN A 728 -14.69 18.50 -26.13
C ASN A 728 -15.06 17.07 -25.74
N GLU A 729 -14.59 16.07 -26.47
CA GLU A 729 -14.67 14.66 -26.08
C GLU A 729 -16.09 14.10 -26.06
N GLN A 730 -16.90 14.59 -26.95
CA GLN A 730 -18.33 14.31 -27.05
C GLN A 730 -18.62 12.81 -27.25
N THR A 731 -17.82 12.14 -28.06
CA THR A 731 -17.99 10.71 -28.35
C THR A 731 -17.69 9.84 -27.14
N SER A 732 -16.55 10.05 -26.47
CA SER A 732 -16.21 9.28 -25.27
C SER A 732 -17.18 9.56 -24.12
N ARG A 733 -17.62 10.83 -23.91
CA ARG A 733 -18.67 11.15 -22.91
C ARG A 733 -19.98 10.42 -23.18
N THR A 734 -20.39 10.32 -24.46
CA THR A 734 -21.60 9.60 -24.81
C THR A 734 -21.49 8.10 -24.50
N LEU A 735 -20.35 7.50 -24.79
CA LEU A 735 -20.08 6.10 -24.48
C LEU A 735 -20.12 5.85 -22.95
N GLU A 736 -19.46 6.71 -22.18
CA GLU A 736 -19.39 6.56 -20.73
C GLU A 736 -20.73 6.84 -20.05
N TYR A 737 -21.49 7.88 -20.46
CA TYR A 737 -22.82 8.09 -19.89
C TYR A 737 -23.79 6.96 -20.22
N ALA A 738 -23.66 6.32 -21.38
CA ALA A 738 -24.46 5.14 -21.70
C ALA A 738 -24.15 3.97 -20.75
N TYR A 739 -22.89 3.78 -20.36
CA TYR A 739 -22.51 2.82 -19.36
C TYR A 739 -22.96 3.24 -17.93
N ASP A 740 -22.80 4.50 -17.56
CA ASP A 740 -23.25 5.01 -16.26
C ASP A 740 -24.77 4.87 -16.09
N ASP A 741 -25.55 5.14 -17.13
CA ASP A 741 -26.99 4.91 -17.11
C ASP A 741 -27.34 3.43 -16.91
N TYR A 742 -26.57 2.51 -17.52
CA TYR A 742 -26.70 1.08 -17.24
C TYR A 742 -26.43 0.78 -15.76
N ALA A 743 -25.38 1.34 -15.18
CA ALA A 743 -25.03 1.11 -13.77
C ALA A 743 -26.13 1.63 -12.83
N VAL A 744 -26.66 2.85 -13.08
CA VAL A 744 -27.79 3.38 -12.30
C VAL A 744 -29.03 2.50 -12.46
N ALA A 745 -29.28 1.94 -13.66
CA ALA A 745 -30.38 1.00 -13.90
C ALA A 745 -30.20 -0.30 -13.09
N GLN A 746 -28.97 -0.84 -12.98
CA GLN A 746 -28.72 -2.02 -12.15
C GLN A 746 -28.99 -1.74 -10.67
N MET A 747 -28.62 -0.56 -10.18
CA MET A 747 -28.95 -0.15 -8.81
C MET A 747 -30.48 -0.03 -8.61
N ALA A 748 -31.21 0.60 -9.54
CA ALA A 748 -32.67 0.67 -9.52
C ALA A 748 -33.31 -0.73 -9.47
N LYS A 749 -32.84 -1.64 -10.33
CA LYS A 749 -33.31 -3.03 -10.37
C LYS A 749 -33.06 -3.76 -9.06
N ALA A 750 -31.90 -3.57 -8.45
CA ALA A 750 -31.55 -4.22 -7.19
C ALA A 750 -32.39 -3.69 -6.02
N LEU A 751 -32.66 -2.38 -5.99
CA LEU A 751 -33.54 -1.76 -5.00
C LEU A 751 -35.00 -2.17 -5.21
N LEU A 752 -35.46 -2.24 -6.45
CA LEU A 752 -36.80 -2.74 -6.82
C LEU A 752 -37.07 -4.12 -6.24
N ALA A 753 -36.10 -5.04 -6.27
CA ALA A 753 -36.24 -6.40 -5.77
C ALA A 753 -36.53 -6.47 -4.25
N SER A 754 -36.20 -5.44 -3.49
CA SER A 754 -36.38 -5.37 -2.02
C SER A 754 -37.40 -4.34 -1.57
N CYS A 755 -37.89 -3.48 -2.48
CA CYS A 755 -38.83 -2.39 -2.19
C CYS A 755 -40.24 -2.92 -1.88
N LYS A 756 -40.86 -2.36 -0.82
CA LYS A 756 -42.24 -2.69 -0.43
C LYS A 756 -43.22 -1.53 -0.63
N ASP A 757 -42.74 -0.34 -0.89
CA ASP A 757 -43.55 0.85 -1.17
C ASP A 757 -43.97 0.85 -2.64
N GLU A 758 -45.26 0.90 -2.91
CA GLU A 758 -45.79 0.82 -4.29
C GLU A 758 -45.38 2.03 -5.16
N ALA A 759 -45.35 3.24 -4.59
CA ALA A 759 -44.95 4.43 -5.33
C ALA A 759 -43.48 4.42 -5.69
N GLN A 760 -42.67 4.00 -4.73
CA GLN A 760 -41.21 3.87 -4.93
C GLN A 760 -40.88 2.71 -5.88
N THR A 761 -41.61 1.58 -5.78
CA THR A 761 -41.51 0.46 -6.72
C THR A 761 -41.76 0.91 -8.16
N LYS A 762 -42.86 1.67 -8.37
CA LYS A 762 -43.19 2.22 -9.68
C LYS A 762 -42.10 3.13 -10.20
N LYS A 763 -41.56 4.02 -9.36
CA LYS A 763 -40.48 4.93 -9.72
C LYS A 763 -39.20 4.19 -10.12
N TYR A 764 -38.78 3.17 -9.33
CA TYR A 764 -37.60 2.35 -9.68
C TYR A 764 -37.80 1.63 -11.02
N GLN A 765 -39.02 1.16 -11.32
CA GLN A 765 -39.28 0.50 -12.59
C GLN A 765 -39.24 1.47 -13.75
N GLU A 766 -39.86 2.65 -13.63
CA GLU A 766 -39.84 3.70 -14.67
C GLU A 766 -38.39 4.18 -14.95
N ASP A 767 -37.62 4.43 -13.89
CA ASP A 767 -36.21 4.82 -14.01
C ASP A 767 -35.38 3.70 -14.65
N TYR A 768 -35.60 2.43 -14.25
CA TYR A 768 -34.91 1.28 -14.85
C TYR A 768 -35.19 1.20 -16.37
N ASP A 769 -36.44 1.30 -16.77
CA ASP A 769 -36.81 1.18 -18.19
C ASP A 769 -36.19 2.30 -19.03
N GLU A 770 -36.24 3.55 -18.55
CA GLU A 770 -35.63 4.70 -19.24
C GLU A 770 -34.11 4.62 -19.30
N LEU A 771 -33.46 4.28 -18.17
CA LEU A 771 -32.01 4.19 -18.12
C LEU A 771 -31.48 3.04 -18.95
N MET A 772 -32.18 1.90 -19.00
CA MET A 772 -31.85 0.79 -19.90
C MET A 772 -31.99 1.16 -21.37
N ARG A 773 -33.02 1.99 -21.70
CA ARG A 773 -33.15 2.56 -23.05
C ARG A 773 -31.95 3.46 -23.38
N ARG A 774 -31.57 4.34 -22.45
CA ARG A 774 -30.44 5.28 -22.65
C ARG A 774 -29.09 4.58 -22.62
N SER A 775 -28.99 3.45 -21.96
CA SER A 775 -27.74 2.64 -21.96
C SER A 775 -27.35 2.12 -23.35
N GLU A 776 -28.27 2.17 -24.34
CA GLU A 776 -28.01 1.87 -25.77
C GLU A 776 -27.57 3.11 -26.59
N ASN A 777 -27.46 4.29 -25.98
CA ASN A 777 -27.07 5.52 -26.67
C ASN A 777 -25.65 5.47 -27.27
N TRP A 778 -24.79 4.55 -26.80
CA TRP A 778 -23.49 4.25 -27.42
C TRP A 778 -23.62 3.98 -28.92
N ARG A 779 -24.77 3.44 -29.40
CA ARG A 779 -25.01 3.17 -30.84
C ARG A 779 -25.00 4.45 -31.67
N ASN A 780 -25.30 5.59 -31.07
CA ASN A 780 -25.34 6.88 -31.75
C ASN A 780 -23.96 7.45 -32.08
N VAL A 781 -22.89 6.93 -31.47
CA VAL A 781 -21.52 7.36 -31.68
C VAL A 781 -20.56 6.23 -32.15
N ILE A 782 -21.13 5.04 -32.45
CA ILE A 782 -20.45 3.99 -33.21
C ILE A 782 -20.97 4.06 -34.64
N ASN A 783 -20.10 4.45 -35.58
CA ASN A 783 -20.50 4.60 -36.98
C ASN A 783 -20.85 3.21 -37.59
N PRO A 784 -22.11 2.97 -37.98
CA PRO A 784 -22.54 1.64 -38.44
C PRO A 784 -21.90 1.24 -39.78
N ILE A 785 -21.38 2.23 -40.53
CA ILE A 785 -20.70 1.96 -41.78
C ILE A 785 -19.32 1.38 -41.57
N THR A 786 -18.57 1.94 -40.61
CA THR A 786 -17.19 1.55 -40.33
C THR A 786 -17.08 0.56 -39.17
N GLY A 787 -18.04 0.59 -38.21
CA GLY A 787 -18.02 -0.17 -36.97
C GLY A 787 -17.01 0.35 -35.93
N TRP A 788 -16.60 1.62 -36.05
CA TRP A 788 -15.68 2.30 -35.17
C TRP A 788 -16.33 3.51 -34.51
N ALA A 789 -15.86 3.90 -33.33
CA ALA A 789 -16.27 5.15 -32.69
C ALA A 789 -15.96 6.34 -33.61
N ASP A 790 -16.86 7.31 -33.65
CA ASP A 790 -16.76 8.44 -34.56
C ASP A 790 -17.50 9.67 -33.98
N GLY A 791 -17.01 10.84 -34.32
CA GLY A 791 -17.70 12.09 -34.01
C GLY A 791 -19.03 12.20 -34.78
N ARG A 792 -20.06 12.75 -34.16
CA ARG A 792 -21.36 12.94 -34.83
C ARG A 792 -21.87 14.37 -34.65
N HIS A 793 -22.24 15.00 -35.76
CA HIS A 793 -22.78 16.35 -35.84
C HIS A 793 -24.25 16.42 -35.40
N GLU A 794 -24.74 17.61 -35.06
CA GLU A 794 -26.13 17.87 -34.68
C GLU A 794 -27.12 17.48 -35.80
N ASP A 795 -26.72 17.65 -37.08
CA ASP A 795 -27.49 17.23 -38.24
C ASP A 795 -27.45 15.69 -38.46
N GLY A 796 -26.81 14.95 -37.58
CA GLY A 796 -26.70 13.48 -37.63
C GLY A 796 -25.62 12.94 -38.53
N LYS A 797 -24.84 13.79 -39.22
CA LYS A 797 -23.72 13.36 -40.07
C LYS A 797 -22.54 12.90 -39.19
N TRP A 798 -21.71 11.99 -39.73
CA TRP A 798 -20.48 11.53 -39.15
C TRP A 798 -19.32 12.44 -39.56
N GLU A 799 -18.39 12.69 -38.63
CA GLU A 799 -17.16 13.44 -38.92
C GLU A 799 -16.25 12.68 -39.86
N GLY A 800 -16.16 11.36 -39.64
CA GLY A 800 -15.28 10.46 -40.36
C GLY A 800 -14.10 10.00 -39.54
N ASN A 801 -13.86 8.69 -39.53
CA ASN A 801 -12.84 8.05 -38.72
C ASN A 801 -11.86 7.24 -39.58
N GLU A 802 -11.36 7.81 -40.68
CA GLU A 802 -10.37 7.18 -41.55
C GLU A 802 -9.04 6.92 -40.82
N ASP A 803 -8.71 7.81 -39.91
CA ASP A 803 -7.54 7.68 -39.04
C ASP A 803 -7.96 7.12 -37.66
N LEU A 804 -7.59 5.87 -37.40
CA LEU A 804 -7.98 5.12 -36.21
C LEU A 804 -7.05 5.31 -35.00
N VAL A 805 -5.79 5.75 -35.24
CA VAL A 805 -4.72 5.62 -34.22
C VAL A 805 -4.25 6.93 -33.62
N HIS A 806 -4.47 8.06 -34.30
CA HIS A 806 -4.11 9.35 -33.72
C HIS A 806 -5.21 9.89 -32.82
N ARG A 807 -4.81 10.64 -31.79
CA ARG A 807 -5.73 11.27 -30.84
C ARG A 807 -6.75 12.15 -31.58
N LYS A 808 -8.00 12.09 -31.12
CA LYS A 808 -9.12 12.90 -31.65
C LYS A 808 -9.65 13.85 -30.57
N SER A 809 -10.07 15.05 -30.95
CA SER A 809 -10.62 16.05 -30.01
C SER A 809 -11.92 15.58 -29.33
N TYR A 810 -12.68 14.70 -30.01
CA TYR A 810 -13.94 14.15 -29.48
C TYR A 810 -13.76 12.84 -28.69
N ILE A 811 -12.51 12.43 -28.45
CA ILE A 811 -12.13 11.22 -27.68
C ILE A 811 -11.16 11.63 -26.58
N THR A 812 -11.46 11.20 -25.34
CA THR A 812 -10.64 11.47 -24.17
C THR A 812 -9.33 10.74 -24.26
N GLU A 813 -8.22 11.50 -24.21
CA GLU A 813 -6.83 11.00 -24.09
C GLU A 813 -6.45 9.86 -25.06
N GLY A 814 -7.23 9.63 -26.08
CA GLY A 814 -7.07 8.47 -26.92
C GLY A 814 -7.44 8.67 -28.37
N ALA A 815 -7.54 7.56 -29.06
CA ALA A 815 -7.88 7.44 -30.46
C ALA A 815 -9.15 6.59 -30.66
N THR A 816 -9.67 6.59 -31.85
CA THR A 816 -10.83 5.79 -32.23
C THR A 816 -10.66 4.30 -31.93
N CYS A 817 -9.46 3.74 -32.18
CA CYS A 817 -9.18 2.33 -31.89
C CYS A 817 -9.21 1.98 -30.40
N HIS A 818 -9.01 2.95 -29.50
CA HIS A 818 -9.05 2.73 -28.05
C HIS A 818 -10.49 2.71 -27.54
N TYR A 819 -11.28 3.74 -27.86
CA TYR A 819 -12.63 3.92 -27.28
C TYR A 819 -13.73 3.12 -27.96
N THR A 820 -13.53 2.59 -29.17
CA THR A 820 -14.54 1.76 -29.83
C THR A 820 -14.99 0.58 -28.98
N TRP A 821 -14.09 0.03 -28.17
CA TRP A 821 -14.33 -1.14 -27.33
C TRP A 821 -14.98 -0.81 -25.98
N TYR A 822 -15.19 0.49 -25.69
CA TYR A 822 -15.78 0.90 -24.43
C TYR A 822 -17.33 0.85 -24.46
N VAL A 823 -17.84 -0.38 -24.54
CA VAL A 823 -19.28 -0.72 -24.39
C VAL A 823 -19.37 -1.95 -23.48
N PRO A 824 -18.91 -1.84 -22.20
CA PRO A 824 -18.83 -3.00 -21.31
C PRO A 824 -20.19 -3.60 -20.98
N GLN A 825 -21.27 -2.80 -20.98
CA GLN A 825 -22.61 -3.23 -20.69
C GLN A 825 -23.28 -4.04 -21.81
N ASN A 826 -22.85 -3.89 -23.06
CA ASN A 826 -23.43 -4.60 -24.21
C ASN A 826 -22.39 -4.89 -25.30
N PRO A 827 -21.35 -5.67 -25.01
CA PRO A 827 -20.31 -6.01 -26.02
C PRO A 827 -20.89 -6.81 -27.17
N GLU A 828 -21.89 -7.69 -26.95
CA GLU A 828 -22.54 -8.46 -28.01
C GLU A 828 -23.25 -7.53 -29.02
N GLY A 829 -23.90 -6.46 -28.56
CA GLY A 829 -24.52 -5.45 -29.41
C GLY A 829 -23.48 -4.67 -30.22
N LEU A 830 -22.33 -4.31 -29.63
CA LEU A 830 -21.20 -3.72 -30.34
C LEU A 830 -20.69 -4.67 -31.45
N PHE A 831 -20.54 -5.95 -31.15
CA PHE A 831 -20.08 -6.96 -32.10
C PHE A 831 -21.06 -7.13 -33.27
N GLU A 832 -22.34 -7.01 -33.01
CA GLU A 832 -23.35 -6.98 -34.07
C GLU A 832 -23.12 -5.81 -35.06
N VAL A 833 -22.87 -4.59 -34.52
CA VAL A 833 -22.57 -3.42 -35.36
C VAL A 833 -21.30 -3.66 -36.16
N ILE A 834 -20.24 -4.17 -35.55
CA ILE A 834 -18.97 -4.46 -36.21
C ILE A 834 -19.15 -5.52 -37.33
N ARG A 835 -19.86 -6.60 -37.08
CA ARG A 835 -20.14 -7.63 -38.10
C ARG A 835 -20.86 -7.05 -39.31
N ASN A 836 -21.82 -6.18 -39.09
CA ASN A 836 -22.63 -5.57 -40.16
C ASN A 836 -21.94 -4.40 -40.87
N SER A 837 -20.82 -3.91 -40.37
CA SER A 837 -20.07 -2.79 -40.93
C SER A 837 -19.30 -3.21 -42.24
N LYS A 838 -18.79 -2.21 -42.94
CA LYS A 838 -17.93 -2.47 -44.11
C LYS A 838 -16.61 -3.13 -43.68
N PRO A 839 -16.11 -4.12 -44.45
CA PRO A 839 -14.78 -4.69 -44.21
C PRO A 839 -13.68 -3.65 -44.37
N MET A 840 -12.72 -3.66 -43.45
CA MET A 840 -11.55 -2.78 -43.49
C MET A 840 -10.56 -3.17 -44.60
N ASP A 841 -10.43 -4.46 -44.87
CA ASP A 841 -9.43 -5.00 -45.80
C ASP A 841 -9.89 -6.28 -46.51
N LYS A 842 -8.98 -6.89 -47.26
CA LYS A 842 -9.25 -8.12 -48.01
C LYS A 842 -9.54 -9.31 -47.07
N SER A 843 -8.91 -9.37 -45.90
CA SER A 843 -9.12 -10.47 -44.96
C SER A 843 -10.54 -10.41 -44.41
N GLU A 844 -11.01 -9.25 -43.93
CA GLU A 844 -12.38 -9.08 -43.46
C GLU A 844 -13.43 -9.33 -44.59
N LYS A 845 -13.10 -8.99 -45.85
CA LYS A 845 -13.98 -9.34 -46.97
C LYS A 845 -14.15 -10.85 -47.17
N LEU A 846 -13.11 -11.64 -46.92
CA LEU A 846 -13.18 -13.11 -46.97
C LEU A 846 -14.02 -13.64 -45.80
N ILE A 847 -13.81 -13.11 -44.60
CA ILE A 847 -14.59 -13.45 -43.39
C ILE A 847 -16.09 -13.18 -43.66
N ASP A 848 -16.45 -11.97 -44.10
CA ASP A 848 -17.84 -11.63 -44.43
C ASP A 848 -18.48 -12.58 -45.44
N LYS A 849 -17.72 -12.97 -46.44
CA LYS A 849 -18.21 -13.91 -47.47
C LYS A 849 -18.47 -15.30 -46.90
N GLU A 850 -17.59 -15.76 -46.03
CA GLU A 850 -17.71 -17.08 -45.41
C GLU A 850 -18.82 -17.12 -44.38
N GLU A 851 -18.93 -16.08 -43.52
CA GLU A 851 -20.01 -15.98 -42.54
C GLU A 851 -21.40 -15.91 -43.21
N LYS A 852 -21.52 -15.14 -44.30
CA LYS A 852 -22.74 -15.09 -45.10
C LYS A 852 -23.10 -16.42 -45.73
N ARG A 853 -22.10 -17.24 -46.12
CA ARG A 853 -22.33 -18.58 -46.63
C ARG A 853 -22.83 -19.50 -45.54
N ARG A 854 -22.20 -19.53 -44.37
CA ARG A 854 -22.56 -20.34 -43.18
C ARG A 854 -23.97 -20.02 -42.70
N LEU A 855 -24.32 -18.73 -42.60
CA LEU A 855 -25.66 -18.29 -42.21
C LEU A 855 -26.74 -18.74 -43.18
N LYS A 856 -26.45 -18.74 -44.50
CA LYS A 856 -27.37 -19.28 -45.54
C LYS A 856 -27.56 -20.79 -45.42
N GLU A 857 -26.55 -21.49 -44.90
CA GLU A 857 -26.59 -22.94 -44.67
C GLU A 857 -27.24 -23.28 -43.32
N GLY A 858 -27.70 -22.24 -42.55
CA GLY A 858 -28.38 -22.43 -41.30
C GLY A 858 -27.45 -22.70 -40.11
N GLU A 859 -26.14 -22.45 -40.30
CA GLU A 859 -25.16 -22.62 -39.23
C GLU A 859 -25.25 -21.43 -38.22
N LYS A 860 -25.13 -21.73 -36.93
CA LYS A 860 -24.98 -20.74 -35.87
C LYS A 860 -23.53 -20.25 -35.86
N ILE A 861 -23.34 -18.93 -35.88
CA ILE A 861 -22.00 -18.34 -35.72
C ILE A 861 -21.75 -18.14 -34.24
N GLU A 862 -20.97 -19.00 -33.64
CA GLU A 862 -20.58 -18.94 -32.22
C GLU A 862 -19.30 -18.12 -32.00
N ARG A 863 -18.48 -17.98 -33.06
CA ARG A 863 -17.20 -17.29 -33.04
C ARG A 863 -17.26 -16.08 -33.98
N ASN A 864 -17.03 -14.89 -33.44
CA ASN A 864 -17.14 -13.63 -34.19
C ASN A 864 -15.82 -13.27 -34.89
N GLU A 865 -15.50 -13.93 -35.98
CA GLU A 865 -14.20 -13.85 -36.67
C GLU A 865 -13.84 -12.43 -37.12
N LYS A 866 -14.79 -11.59 -37.51
CA LYS A 866 -14.53 -10.20 -37.90
C LYS A 866 -14.15 -9.33 -36.72
N VAL A 867 -14.81 -9.52 -35.57
CA VAL A 867 -14.48 -8.85 -34.30
C VAL A 867 -13.10 -9.29 -33.83
N ILE A 868 -12.84 -10.60 -33.85
CA ILE A 868 -11.54 -11.19 -33.52
C ILE A 868 -10.44 -10.60 -34.43
N SER A 869 -10.66 -10.52 -35.71
CA SER A 869 -9.71 -9.89 -36.65
C SER A 869 -9.40 -8.43 -36.28
N ARG A 870 -10.38 -7.65 -35.83
CA ARG A 870 -10.16 -6.25 -35.41
C ARG A 870 -9.45 -6.13 -34.09
N LEU A 871 -9.77 -7.00 -33.14
CA LEU A 871 -9.04 -7.10 -31.87
C LEU A 871 -7.59 -7.51 -32.12
N ASP A 872 -7.35 -8.50 -32.98
CA ASP A 872 -6.00 -8.92 -33.36
C ASP A 872 -5.21 -7.75 -33.94
N LYS A 873 -5.81 -6.97 -34.86
CA LYS A 873 -5.15 -5.78 -35.43
C LYS A 873 -4.79 -4.74 -34.35
N MET A 874 -5.59 -4.59 -33.31
CA MET A 874 -5.28 -3.67 -32.22
C MET A 874 -3.97 -4.07 -31.54
N PHE A 875 -3.79 -5.36 -31.24
CA PHE A 875 -2.57 -5.85 -30.60
C PHE A 875 -1.41 -5.98 -31.58
N ASP A 876 -1.62 -6.61 -32.73
CA ASP A 876 -0.55 -6.98 -33.64
C ASP A 876 0.02 -5.78 -34.40
N ASN A 877 -0.76 -4.72 -34.60
CA ASN A 877 -0.30 -3.45 -35.20
C ASN A 877 0.25 -2.47 -34.17
N GLY A 878 0.28 -2.84 -32.86
CA GLY A 878 0.74 -1.96 -31.81
C GLY A 878 -0.21 -0.78 -31.52
N TRP A 879 -1.52 -0.94 -31.73
CA TRP A 879 -2.52 0.08 -31.42
C TRP A 879 -2.99 -0.01 -29.96
N TYR A 880 -2.74 -1.13 -29.30
CA TYR A 880 -3.06 -1.32 -27.90
C TYR A 880 -2.16 -0.45 -27.02
N TRP A 881 -2.75 0.28 -26.10
CA TRP A 881 -2.04 1.05 -25.11
C TRP A 881 -2.52 0.68 -23.71
N HIS A 882 -1.65 0.00 -22.95
CA HIS A 882 -1.99 -0.44 -21.61
C HIS A 882 -1.97 0.71 -20.59
N GLY A 883 -1.19 1.74 -20.87
CA GLY A 883 -1.02 2.89 -19.99
C GLY A 883 -2.22 3.85 -19.93
N ASN A 884 -3.39 3.48 -20.49
CA ASN A 884 -4.62 4.24 -20.35
C ASN A 884 -5.83 3.31 -20.18
N GLU A 885 -6.67 3.60 -19.21
CA GLU A 885 -7.74 2.77 -18.66
C GLU A 885 -8.80 2.30 -19.66
N PRO A 886 -9.20 3.08 -20.68
CA PRO A 886 -10.17 2.62 -21.68
C PRO A 886 -9.77 1.34 -22.42
N CYS A 887 -8.48 0.96 -22.38
CA CYS A 887 -7.97 -0.28 -22.97
C CYS A 887 -8.00 -1.49 -22.03
N HIS A 888 -8.20 -1.30 -20.72
CA HIS A 888 -8.02 -2.34 -19.70
C HIS A 888 -8.93 -3.56 -19.87
N GLN A 889 -10.16 -3.41 -20.39
CA GLN A 889 -11.09 -4.51 -20.63
C GLN A 889 -10.89 -5.21 -21.99
N VAL A 890 -10.14 -4.62 -22.93
CA VAL A 890 -10.11 -5.04 -24.35
C VAL A 890 -9.66 -6.48 -24.51
N ALA A 891 -8.62 -6.92 -23.78
CA ALA A 891 -8.11 -8.29 -23.86
C ALA A 891 -9.16 -9.36 -23.47
N TYR A 892 -10.15 -9.01 -22.64
CA TYR A 892 -11.23 -9.90 -22.20
C TYR A 892 -12.40 -9.98 -23.18
N LEU A 893 -12.47 -9.09 -24.15
CA LEU A 893 -13.54 -9.11 -25.16
C LEU A 893 -13.45 -10.31 -26.11
N TYR A 894 -12.31 -10.95 -26.23
CA TYR A 894 -12.19 -12.20 -26.98
C TYR A 894 -13.04 -13.33 -26.39
N ASP A 895 -13.23 -13.37 -25.07
CA ASP A 895 -14.14 -14.33 -24.41
C ASP A 895 -15.56 -14.20 -24.98
N VAL A 896 -16.05 -12.96 -25.07
CA VAL A 896 -17.38 -12.66 -25.61
C VAL A 896 -17.43 -12.91 -27.13
N ALA A 897 -16.31 -12.71 -27.84
CA ALA A 897 -16.21 -13.01 -29.26
C ALA A 897 -16.13 -14.51 -29.58
N GLY A 898 -16.08 -15.39 -28.57
CA GLY A 898 -15.97 -16.85 -28.74
C GLY A 898 -14.55 -17.34 -28.98
N ALA A 899 -13.54 -16.60 -28.55
CA ALA A 899 -12.11 -16.91 -28.68
C ALA A 899 -11.36 -16.82 -27.33
N PRO A 900 -11.76 -17.55 -26.28
CA PRO A 900 -11.16 -17.43 -24.95
C PRO A 900 -9.66 -17.75 -24.92
N GLU A 901 -9.15 -18.56 -25.83
CA GLU A 901 -7.72 -18.82 -25.97
C GLU A 901 -6.94 -17.54 -26.29
N LYS A 902 -7.54 -16.60 -27.03
CA LYS A 902 -6.92 -15.30 -27.32
C LYS A 902 -6.97 -14.36 -26.13
N THR A 903 -8.02 -14.38 -25.31
CA THR A 903 -8.01 -13.70 -24.01
C THR A 903 -6.80 -14.16 -23.18
N GLN A 904 -6.59 -15.48 -23.07
CA GLN A 904 -5.49 -16.06 -22.31
C GLN A 904 -4.13 -15.62 -22.85
N GLU A 905 -3.97 -15.66 -24.17
CA GLU A 905 -2.76 -15.22 -24.86
C GLU A 905 -2.46 -13.74 -24.61
N ARG A 906 -3.45 -12.85 -24.82
CA ARG A 906 -3.24 -11.40 -24.68
C ARG A 906 -3.05 -10.97 -23.22
N VAL A 907 -3.82 -11.51 -22.29
CA VAL A 907 -3.64 -11.25 -20.85
C VAL A 907 -2.27 -11.72 -20.38
N HIS A 908 -1.85 -12.93 -20.78
CA HIS A 908 -0.51 -13.43 -20.46
C HIS A 908 0.59 -12.53 -21.02
N HIS A 909 0.46 -12.09 -22.26
CA HIS A 909 1.40 -11.18 -22.92
C HIS A 909 1.49 -9.84 -22.15
N ILE A 910 0.35 -9.20 -21.83
CA ILE A 910 0.29 -7.93 -21.10
C ILE A 910 0.98 -8.07 -19.73
N LEU A 911 0.66 -9.13 -18.96
CA LEU A 911 1.28 -9.36 -17.65
C LEU A 911 2.81 -9.46 -17.71
N GLN A 912 3.38 -9.87 -18.84
CA GLN A 912 4.82 -10.03 -19.03
C GLN A 912 5.51 -8.81 -19.64
N THR A 913 4.80 -7.98 -20.39
CA THR A 913 5.41 -6.89 -21.18
C THR A 913 5.10 -5.50 -20.64
N GLU A 914 3.97 -5.35 -19.95
CA GLU A 914 3.50 -4.05 -19.47
C GLU A 914 3.77 -3.81 -17.96
N TYR A 915 4.34 -4.82 -17.29
CA TYR A 915 4.70 -4.79 -15.87
C TYR A 915 6.03 -5.45 -15.60
N ASN A 916 6.83 -4.88 -14.73
CA ASN A 916 8.02 -5.53 -14.17
C ASN A 916 8.40 -4.93 -12.81
N ASP A 917 9.30 -5.61 -12.10
CA ASP A 917 9.73 -5.24 -10.75
C ASP A 917 10.95 -4.29 -10.76
N THR A 918 10.91 -3.26 -11.63
CA THR A 918 11.93 -2.21 -11.69
C THR A 918 11.28 -0.82 -11.48
N PRO A 919 12.04 0.23 -11.18
CA PRO A 919 11.48 1.58 -11.04
C PRO A 919 10.69 2.09 -12.25
N GLY A 920 10.97 1.60 -13.46
CA GLY A 920 10.21 1.90 -14.69
C GLY A 920 9.14 0.85 -15.05
N GLY A 921 8.71 0.03 -14.11
CA GLY A 921 7.91 -1.18 -14.35
C GLY A 921 6.41 -1.00 -14.51
N LEU A 922 5.92 0.22 -14.84
CA LEU A 922 4.52 0.50 -15.16
C LEU A 922 4.41 1.21 -16.52
N SER A 923 3.41 0.85 -17.32
CA SER A 923 3.24 1.33 -18.71
C SER A 923 2.70 2.75 -18.83
N GLY A 924 2.25 3.35 -17.78
CA GLY A 924 1.68 4.68 -17.67
C GLY A 924 1.46 5.03 -16.22
N ASN A 925 0.69 6.07 -15.96
CA ASN A 925 0.30 6.44 -14.62
C ASN A 925 -0.39 5.26 -13.93
N ASP A 926 -0.11 5.05 -12.63
CA ASP A 926 -0.75 3.97 -11.84
C ASP A 926 -2.22 4.31 -11.51
N ASP A 927 -2.56 5.60 -11.63
CA ASP A 927 -3.88 6.20 -11.46
C ASP A 927 -4.60 5.68 -10.22
N ALA A 928 -4.07 6.12 -9.08
CA ALA A 928 -4.59 5.78 -7.75
C ALA A 928 -4.58 4.26 -7.44
N GLY A 929 -3.75 3.48 -8.13
CA GLY A 929 -3.68 2.03 -7.95
C GLY A 929 -4.49 1.22 -8.98
N GLN A 930 -5.19 1.86 -9.91
CA GLN A 930 -6.03 1.17 -10.89
C GLN A 930 -5.22 0.23 -11.81
N MET A 931 -4.07 0.67 -12.34
CA MET A 931 -3.21 -0.18 -13.16
C MET A 931 -2.68 -1.37 -12.35
N SER A 932 -2.31 -1.13 -11.09
CA SER A 932 -1.87 -2.19 -10.16
C SER A 932 -3.01 -3.17 -9.82
N ALA A 933 -4.24 -2.70 -9.62
CA ALA A 933 -5.42 -3.55 -9.39
C ALA A 933 -5.76 -4.39 -10.62
N TRP A 934 -5.56 -3.86 -11.84
CA TRP A 934 -5.68 -4.65 -13.08
C TRP A 934 -4.71 -5.84 -13.07
N TYR A 935 -3.44 -5.57 -12.69
CA TYR A 935 -2.43 -6.63 -12.55
C TYR A 935 -2.86 -7.68 -11.52
N VAL A 936 -3.31 -7.26 -10.33
CA VAL A 936 -3.75 -8.18 -9.27
C VAL A 936 -4.86 -9.11 -9.79
N PHE A 937 -5.94 -8.57 -10.34
CA PHE A 937 -7.03 -9.36 -10.89
C PHE A 937 -6.58 -10.30 -12.01
N SER A 938 -5.87 -9.77 -12.98
CA SER A 938 -5.46 -10.52 -14.15
C SER A 938 -4.48 -11.65 -13.80
N ALA A 939 -3.58 -11.42 -12.82
CA ALA A 939 -2.63 -12.42 -12.35
C ALA A 939 -3.29 -13.55 -11.56
N ILE A 940 -4.38 -13.28 -10.81
CA ILE A 940 -5.15 -14.34 -10.14
C ILE A 940 -6.05 -15.11 -11.11
N GLY A 941 -6.33 -14.57 -12.32
CA GLY A 941 -6.96 -15.29 -13.40
C GLY A 941 -8.36 -14.85 -13.81
N PHE A 942 -8.87 -13.69 -13.33
CA PHE A 942 -10.15 -13.12 -13.75
C PHE A 942 -10.18 -11.59 -13.59
N TYR A 943 -11.15 -10.91 -14.24
CA TYR A 943 -11.23 -9.45 -14.27
C TYR A 943 -12.68 -8.95 -14.30
N PRO A 944 -13.04 -7.83 -13.60
CA PRO A 944 -14.37 -7.24 -13.62
C PRO A 944 -14.57 -6.33 -14.84
N VAL A 945 -14.89 -6.89 -16.00
CA VAL A 945 -15.04 -6.15 -17.28
C VAL A 945 -16.14 -5.09 -17.23
N CYS A 946 -17.20 -5.34 -16.49
CA CYS A 946 -18.37 -4.46 -16.39
C CYS A 946 -18.82 -4.30 -14.93
N PRO A 947 -18.20 -3.39 -14.15
CA PRO A 947 -18.69 -3.06 -12.82
C PRO A 947 -20.18 -2.69 -12.83
N GLY A 948 -20.89 -3.03 -11.76
CA GLY A 948 -22.38 -3.01 -11.74
C GLY A 948 -22.99 -4.35 -12.14
N THR A 949 -22.16 -5.35 -12.50
CA THR A 949 -22.59 -6.73 -12.68
C THR A 949 -21.86 -7.65 -11.66
N PRO A 950 -22.50 -8.72 -11.18
CA PRO A 950 -21.88 -9.62 -10.20
C PRO A 950 -20.97 -10.68 -10.84
N TYR A 951 -20.31 -10.38 -11.95
CA TYR A 951 -19.51 -11.34 -12.72
C TYR A 951 -18.11 -10.82 -13.01
N TYR A 952 -17.19 -11.78 -13.08
CA TYR A 952 -15.81 -11.61 -13.56
C TYR A 952 -15.59 -12.45 -14.81
N TYR A 953 -14.74 -11.97 -15.71
CA TYR A 953 -14.35 -12.70 -16.91
C TYR A 953 -13.05 -13.45 -16.63
N ILE A 954 -12.96 -14.71 -17.06
CA ILE A 954 -11.83 -15.58 -16.81
C ILE A 954 -10.74 -15.31 -17.84
N GLY A 955 -9.57 -14.90 -17.37
CA GLY A 955 -8.36 -14.77 -18.18
C GLY A 955 -7.47 -16.02 -18.09
N THR A 956 -6.22 -15.82 -17.66
CA THR A 956 -5.28 -16.93 -17.42
C THR A 956 -4.59 -16.72 -16.06
N PRO A 957 -4.58 -17.75 -15.19
CA PRO A 957 -3.89 -17.64 -13.90
C PRO A 957 -2.38 -17.62 -14.07
N SER A 958 -1.68 -16.84 -13.24
CA SER A 958 -0.22 -16.73 -13.24
C SER A 958 0.48 -17.55 -12.17
N PHE A 959 -0.26 -18.08 -11.19
CA PHE A 959 0.26 -18.76 -10.01
C PHE A 959 -0.19 -20.22 -9.94
N ASP A 960 0.63 -21.08 -9.32
CA ASP A 960 0.26 -22.49 -9.07
C ASP A 960 -1.00 -22.58 -8.20
N LYS A 961 -1.11 -21.66 -7.22
CA LYS A 961 -2.27 -21.57 -6.34
C LYS A 961 -2.48 -20.14 -5.87
N VAL A 962 -3.75 -19.74 -5.76
CA VAL A 962 -4.20 -18.50 -5.14
C VAL A 962 -5.26 -18.83 -4.10
N THR A 963 -5.17 -18.21 -2.92
CA THR A 963 -6.18 -18.32 -1.87
C THR A 963 -6.72 -16.93 -1.56
N LEU A 964 -7.99 -16.69 -1.77
CA LEU A 964 -8.70 -15.51 -1.29
C LEU A 964 -9.21 -15.81 0.13
N ASN A 965 -8.69 -15.08 1.11
CA ASN A 965 -9.12 -15.14 2.50
C ASN A 965 -10.22 -14.10 2.72
N LEU A 966 -11.46 -14.52 2.67
CA LEU A 966 -12.63 -13.63 2.66
C LEU A 966 -12.99 -13.16 4.07
N GLU A 967 -13.40 -11.90 4.23
CA GLU A 967 -13.84 -11.34 5.53
C GLU A 967 -15.00 -12.13 6.20
N ASN A 968 -15.77 -12.91 5.44
CA ASN A 968 -16.80 -13.80 6.01
C ASN A 968 -16.24 -15.10 6.60
N GLY A 969 -14.91 -15.23 6.71
CA GLY A 969 -14.22 -16.40 7.25
C GLY A 969 -14.08 -17.58 6.30
N LYS A 970 -14.60 -17.48 5.07
CA LYS A 970 -14.46 -18.52 4.06
C LYS A 970 -13.20 -18.31 3.23
N LYS A 971 -12.76 -19.38 2.55
CA LYS A 971 -11.65 -19.34 1.60
C LYS A 971 -12.12 -19.74 0.22
N PHE A 972 -11.70 -19.00 -0.78
CA PHE A 972 -11.87 -19.39 -2.18
C PHE A 972 -10.49 -19.68 -2.78
N VAL A 973 -10.28 -20.89 -3.25
CA VAL A 973 -8.97 -21.38 -3.69
C VAL A 973 -8.98 -21.60 -5.20
N LEU A 974 -8.04 -20.96 -5.91
CA LEU A 974 -7.77 -21.24 -7.31
C LEU A 974 -6.50 -22.09 -7.40
N THR A 975 -6.51 -23.12 -8.25
CA THR A 975 -5.31 -23.90 -8.58
C THR A 975 -5.14 -23.99 -10.09
N ALA A 976 -3.91 -23.90 -10.56
CA ALA A 976 -3.56 -23.95 -11.96
C ALA A 976 -2.51 -25.04 -12.22
N ASP A 977 -2.99 -26.26 -12.39
CA ASP A 977 -2.11 -27.42 -12.56
C ASP A 977 -1.32 -27.35 -13.88
N GLY A 978 0.00 -27.23 -13.74
CA GLY A 978 0.93 -27.16 -14.86
C GLY A 978 1.17 -25.76 -15.44
N VAL A 979 0.74 -24.69 -14.75
CA VAL A 979 1.00 -23.31 -15.16
C VAL A 979 2.50 -23.02 -15.27
N SER A 980 2.90 -22.35 -16.32
CA SER A 980 4.29 -21.92 -16.55
C SER A 980 4.31 -20.79 -17.58
N LYS A 981 5.49 -20.24 -17.85
CA LYS A 981 5.67 -19.24 -18.92
C LYS A 981 5.15 -19.71 -20.28
N ASP A 982 5.27 -21.01 -20.57
CA ASP A 982 4.88 -21.60 -21.87
C ASP A 982 3.55 -22.35 -21.79
N ALA A 983 3.00 -22.59 -20.61
CA ALA A 983 1.75 -23.31 -20.37
C ALA A 983 0.76 -22.39 -19.64
N PHE A 984 0.08 -21.56 -20.40
CA PHE A 984 -0.86 -20.56 -19.92
C PHE A 984 -2.26 -20.70 -20.56
N TYR A 985 -2.46 -21.63 -21.47
CA TYR A 985 -3.79 -21.94 -21.98
C TYR A 985 -4.57 -22.86 -21.05
N ILE A 986 -5.83 -22.56 -20.84
CA ILE A 986 -6.74 -23.39 -20.04
C ILE A 986 -7.26 -24.55 -20.92
N GLN A 987 -6.94 -25.77 -20.52
CA GLN A 987 -7.46 -26.97 -21.16
C GLN A 987 -8.82 -27.36 -20.61
N LYS A 988 -8.98 -27.27 -19.27
CA LYS A 988 -10.21 -27.57 -18.56
C LYS A 988 -10.31 -26.72 -17.31
N MET A 989 -11.52 -26.44 -16.89
CA MET A 989 -11.79 -25.79 -15.60
C MET A 989 -12.98 -26.42 -14.90
N SER A 990 -12.93 -26.36 -13.57
CA SER A 990 -14.03 -26.87 -12.73
C SER A 990 -14.18 -26.02 -11.49
N LEU A 991 -15.44 -25.75 -11.12
CA LEU A 991 -15.81 -25.07 -9.88
C LEU A 991 -16.45 -26.10 -8.93
N ASN A 992 -15.84 -26.28 -7.76
CA ASN A 992 -16.29 -27.25 -6.75
C ASN A 992 -16.49 -28.66 -7.33
N ASN A 993 -15.53 -29.13 -8.12
CA ASN A 993 -15.49 -30.40 -8.83
C ASN A 993 -16.57 -30.58 -9.92
N LYS A 994 -17.29 -29.54 -10.30
CA LYS A 994 -18.21 -29.56 -11.45
C LYS A 994 -17.56 -28.84 -12.61
N PRO A 995 -17.66 -29.36 -13.84
CA PRO A 995 -17.17 -28.61 -15.00
C PRO A 995 -17.77 -27.20 -15.02
N LEU A 996 -16.93 -26.20 -15.26
CA LEU A 996 -17.35 -24.84 -15.47
C LEU A 996 -17.27 -24.54 -16.97
N ASP A 997 -18.43 -24.34 -17.58
CA ASP A 997 -18.55 -23.99 -18.99
C ASP A 997 -18.68 -22.45 -19.13
N GLY A 998 -18.01 -21.90 -20.13
CA GLY A 998 -18.01 -20.47 -20.39
C GLY A 998 -16.88 -19.73 -19.67
N TYR A 999 -16.91 -18.41 -19.75
CA TYR A 999 -15.83 -17.52 -19.36
C TYR A 999 -16.18 -16.59 -18.18
N LYS A 1000 -17.30 -16.83 -17.49
CA LYS A 1000 -17.77 -15.97 -16.38
C LYS A 1000 -17.73 -16.70 -15.05
N LEU A 1001 -17.24 -16.01 -14.04
CA LEU A 1001 -17.24 -16.42 -12.64
C LEU A 1001 -18.12 -15.45 -11.84
N SER A 1002 -19.05 -15.98 -11.04
CA SER A 1002 -19.93 -15.13 -10.24
C SER A 1002 -19.25 -14.68 -8.95
N HIS A 1003 -19.48 -13.44 -8.53
CA HIS A 1003 -19.03 -12.93 -7.23
C HIS A 1003 -19.59 -13.77 -6.07
N THR A 1004 -20.83 -14.22 -6.19
CA THR A 1004 -21.46 -15.08 -5.18
C THR A 1004 -20.77 -16.45 -5.06
N ASP A 1005 -20.30 -17.01 -6.17
CA ASP A 1005 -19.54 -18.27 -6.13
C ASP A 1005 -18.24 -18.11 -5.35
N ILE A 1006 -17.57 -16.95 -5.49
CA ILE A 1006 -16.37 -16.64 -4.73
C ILE A 1006 -16.72 -16.49 -3.25
N LEU A 1007 -17.73 -15.67 -2.91
CA LEU A 1007 -18.13 -15.42 -1.51
C LEU A 1007 -18.65 -16.66 -0.78
N ASN A 1008 -19.16 -17.67 -1.50
CA ASN A 1008 -19.55 -18.93 -0.92
C ASN A 1008 -18.36 -19.79 -0.49
N GLY A 1009 -17.15 -19.43 -0.91
CA GLY A 1009 -15.95 -20.21 -0.75
C GLY A 1009 -15.92 -21.42 -1.70
N GLY A 1010 -14.85 -22.18 -1.68
CA GLY A 1010 -14.73 -23.36 -2.51
C GLY A 1010 -13.46 -23.37 -3.36
N LYS A 1011 -13.51 -24.09 -4.47
CA LYS A 1011 -12.32 -24.34 -5.28
C LYS A 1011 -12.58 -24.23 -6.77
N LEU A 1012 -11.80 -23.36 -7.44
CA LEU A 1012 -11.72 -23.25 -8.90
C LEU A 1012 -10.42 -23.91 -9.36
N ASN A 1013 -10.52 -24.94 -10.18
CA ASN A 1013 -9.34 -25.66 -10.68
C ASN A 1013 -9.20 -25.42 -12.17
N PHE A 1014 -7.99 -25.10 -12.59
CA PHE A 1014 -7.57 -25.03 -13.98
C PHE A 1014 -6.56 -26.14 -14.28
N GLN A 1015 -6.73 -26.83 -15.41
CA GLN A 1015 -5.70 -27.66 -16.02
C GLN A 1015 -5.09 -26.87 -17.18
N MET A 1016 -3.79 -26.59 -17.07
CA MET A 1016 -3.10 -25.75 -18.02
C MET A 1016 -2.43 -26.59 -19.12
N LYS A 1017 -2.25 -25.99 -20.30
CA LYS A 1017 -1.52 -26.56 -21.43
C LYS A 1017 -0.68 -25.48 -22.12
N LYS A 1018 0.28 -25.94 -22.94
CA LYS A 1018 1.06 -25.09 -23.87
C LYS A 1018 0.22 -24.60 -25.05
#